data_231b22d2be3291201b07fdee34c9f098
#
_entry.id   231b22d2be3291201b07fdee34c9f098
#
_cell.length_a   1.000
_cell.length_b   1.000
_cell.length_c   1.000
_cell.angle_alpha   90.00
_cell.angle_beta   90.00
_cell.angle_gamma   90.00
#
_symmetry.space_group_name_H-M   'P 1'
#
loop_
_entity.id
_entity.type
_entity.pdbx_description
1 polymer ?
#
loop_
_entity_poly.entity_id
_entity_poly.type
_entity_poly.pdbx_seq_one_letter_code
_entity_poly.pdbx_strand_id
1 'polypeptide(L)'
;MMVFKKILISTSTCYGIFDAPSEHIQSSNLTVNYNYFYDRIQKQEVTVDQLFDAICRLEIISITLNNDDNPQLIFESLNSTGLALSEGDKIRNYILMGLPTKTQNDYYEKFWNRIEVCTDYDASSFIRDYLSVKQQSTPSMNKVYFTFKSYVEDSGIETEDLLKEMLRYARYYQTLLHGKTNDKALNACIDRLNRLETTVTRPFFMEVLRMQEEGTLGLEQVREIFLMTENYLFRRSICDLPTNVLNKIFLLLHREIIRYDGTGTDYVSKLGYALLSKKDRSRLPDDTEFVEAFSTKAVYSMNAKNKIYILERIENSGTAEDKDVYGHCDDGTYSIEHIMPQHLTPQWIKALGEDYEQIHEAWLHRIANLTLTAYNSKYSNSSFDEKKKMKNGFADSGIRMNTYIASKDKWTLAELEDRNSHLMSKALEIWPLPQSDFKPSEKQLDSCTLEDDVNLSGRKIAKYAYKNMEQPVNSWIDMFELVLKMLHAEDKSILTKLAYETNPTVDLAAYVSNRQGDLRGALEIDDGIFVERNTSTELKLSLMRRFFKCYGADTSDLVFFLRDENDTDEDISGTRYELRKRYWAYALEYIKAAHGDNGSFRNVNPSKENWINGFFGIGGFCISCVANYDVARVELVLGNGNKDKNKKAFDYLYARKAEIEKGLGGVLLQWARHDDTKASYVVIRLENVSIESEADWLQMAKFHAEWSKRFYDVIVPYLKEMK
;
A
#
# COMPACT_ATOMS: atom_id res chain seq x y z
N MET A 1 20.12 -23.34 -15.50
CA MET A 1 21.20 -23.51 -16.51
C MET A 1 21.58 -22.21 -17.21
N MET A 2 20.66 -21.29 -17.52
CA MET A 2 20.99 -19.99 -18.13
C MET A 2 21.65 -18.97 -17.18
N VAL A 3 21.31 -18.98 -15.91
CA VAL A 3 22.00 -18.16 -14.88
C VAL A 3 23.47 -18.54 -14.78
N PHE A 4 23.80 -19.83 -14.82
CA PHE A 4 25.19 -20.27 -14.88
C PHE A 4 25.91 -19.82 -16.16
N LYS A 5 25.22 -19.77 -17.31
CA LYS A 5 25.86 -19.37 -18.58
C LYS A 5 26.23 -17.89 -18.64
N LYS A 6 25.64 -17.01 -17.79
CA LYS A 6 25.90 -15.58 -17.76
C LYS A 6 26.73 -15.10 -16.57
N ILE A 7 26.69 -15.81 -15.48
CA ILE A 7 27.78 -15.77 -14.49
C ILE A 7 29.07 -16.27 -15.14
N LEU A 8 28.95 -17.12 -16.15
CA LEU A 8 30.03 -17.63 -17.01
C LEU A 8 30.24 -16.81 -18.30
N ILE A 9 29.47 -15.75 -18.60
CA ILE A 9 29.60 -14.96 -19.86
C ILE A 9 30.42 -13.68 -19.72
N SER A 10 31.01 -13.41 -18.64
CA SER A 10 32.39 -13.12 -18.97
C SER A 10 33.09 -14.49 -19.02
N THR A 11 33.16 -15.08 -20.20
CA THR A 11 34.04 -16.21 -20.51
C THR A 11 35.44 -15.91 -19.95
N SER A 12 35.84 -14.67 -19.84
CA SER A 12 36.99 -14.17 -19.12
C SER A 12 36.94 -14.41 -17.60
N THR A 13 35.79 -14.36 -16.91
CA THR A 13 35.77 -14.51 -15.45
C THR A 13 35.97 -15.95 -14.99
N CYS A 14 35.47 -16.95 -15.75
CA CYS A 14 35.74 -18.34 -15.42
C CYS A 14 37.17 -18.75 -15.75
N TYR A 15 37.72 -18.28 -16.87
CA TYR A 15 39.12 -18.48 -17.19
C TYR A 15 40.00 -17.67 -16.23
N GLY A 16 39.60 -16.43 -15.85
CA GLY A 16 40.28 -15.61 -14.87
C GLY A 16 40.39 -16.24 -13.48
N ILE A 17 39.38 -17.02 -13.03
CA ILE A 17 39.45 -17.77 -11.77
C ILE A 17 40.57 -18.81 -11.80
N PHE A 18 40.84 -19.45 -12.95
CA PHE A 18 41.85 -20.49 -13.10
C PHE A 18 43.23 -19.93 -13.48
N ASP A 19 43.27 -18.89 -14.31
CA ASP A 19 44.50 -18.45 -14.97
C ASP A 19 45.08 -17.12 -14.42
N ALA A 20 44.25 -16.23 -13.85
CA ALA A 20 44.68 -14.91 -13.37
C ALA A 20 43.93 -14.43 -12.12
N PRO A 21 44.34 -14.87 -10.92
CA PRO A 21 43.70 -14.46 -9.65
C PRO A 21 43.66 -12.92 -9.44
N SER A 22 44.58 -12.16 -10.07
CA SER A 22 44.60 -10.68 -10.01
C SER A 22 43.44 -10.01 -10.77
N GLU A 23 42.74 -10.74 -11.63
CA GLU A 23 41.62 -10.24 -12.43
C GLU A 23 40.26 -10.64 -11.83
N HIS A 24 40.28 -11.30 -10.67
CA HIS A 24 39.04 -11.70 -10.00
C HIS A 24 38.22 -10.46 -9.61
N ILE A 25 36.92 -10.45 -10.00
CA ILE A 25 35.95 -9.49 -9.51
C ILE A 25 35.62 -9.82 -8.05
N GLN A 26 36.18 -9.07 -7.12
CA GLN A 26 36.11 -9.36 -5.67
C GLN A 26 34.67 -9.38 -5.12
N SER A 27 33.76 -8.61 -5.68
CA SER A 27 32.34 -8.58 -5.30
C SER A 27 31.50 -9.72 -5.89
N SER A 28 32.08 -10.54 -6.77
CA SER A 28 31.36 -11.67 -7.38
C SER A 28 31.23 -12.83 -6.38
N ASN A 29 29.99 -13.36 -6.25
CA ASN A 29 29.75 -14.59 -5.47
C ASN A 29 30.59 -15.78 -5.94
N LEU A 30 30.97 -15.83 -7.22
CA LEU A 30 31.90 -16.84 -7.72
C LEU A 30 33.28 -16.70 -7.07
N THR A 31 33.81 -15.48 -7.02
CA THR A 31 35.10 -15.21 -6.38
C THR A 31 35.06 -15.48 -4.89
N VAL A 32 33.99 -15.05 -4.20
CA VAL A 32 33.79 -15.32 -2.77
C VAL A 32 33.75 -16.82 -2.49
N ASN A 33 32.97 -17.58 -3.26
CA ASN A 33 32.87 -19.03 -3.10
C ASN A 33 34.17 -19.73 -3.50
N TYR A 34 34.85 -19.29 -4.55
CA TYR A 34 36.15 -19.82 -4.94
C TYR A 34 37.15 -19.65 -3.79
N ASN A 35 37.30 -18.45 -3.26
CA ASN A 35 38.19 -18.17 -2.14
C ASN A 35 37.84 -19.00 -0.90
N TYR A 36 36.54 -19.12 -0.56
CA TYR A 36 36.08 -19.96 0.54
C TYR A 36 36.53 -21.41 0.39
N PHE A 37 36.29 -22.02 -0.78
CA PHE A 37 36.71 -23.41 -1.02
C PHE A 37 38.22 -23.55 -1.10
N TYR A 38 38.93 -22.57 -1.71
CA TYR A 38 40.38 -22.54 -1.75
C TYR A 38 40.97 -22.55 -0.35
N ASP A 39 40.51 -21.65 0.52
CA ASP A 39 40.98 -21.56 1.92
C ASP A 39 40.68 -22.85 2.72
N ARG A 40 39.51 -23.46 2.48
CA ARG A 40 39.12 -24.72 3.12
C ARG A 40 40.06 -25.86 2.69
N ILE A 41 40.39 -25.97 1.41
CA ILE A 41 41.32 -26.95 0.86
C ILE A 41 42.72 -26.73 1.42
N GLN A 42 43.17 -25.47 1.51
CA GLN A 42 44.51 -25.15 2.09
C GLN A 42 44.64 -25.53 3.55
N LYS A 43 43.56 -25.57 4.33
CA LYS A 43 43.56 -26.04 5.73
C LYS A 43 43.77 -27.53 5.85
N GLN A 44 43.69 -28.29 4.76
CA GLN A 44 43.88 -29.76 4.71
C GLN A 44 43.02 -30.54 5.70
N GLU A 45 41.81 -30.06 6.00
CA GLU A 45 40.85 -30.77 6.88
C GLU A 45 40.44 -32.12 6.28
N VAL A 46 40.47 -32.22 4.96
CA VAL A 46 40.34 -33.47 4.18
C VAL A 46 41.41 -33.48 3.08
N THR A 47 41.84 -34.66 2.65
CA THR A 47 42.80 -34.79 1.56
C THR A 47 42.12 -34.47 0.20
N VAL A 48 42.92 -34.10 -0.79
CA VAL A 48 42.41 -33.82 -2.16
C VAL A 48 41.74 -35.07 -2.71
N ASP A 49 42.29 -36.25 -2.48
CA ASP A 49 41.73 -37.53 -2.92
C ASP A 49 40.36 -37.82 -2.26
N GLN A 50 40.23 -37.58 -0.96
CA GLN A 50 38.94 -37.69 -0.25
C GLN A 50 37.90 -36.72 -0.78
N LEU A 51 38.29 -35.49 -1.08
CA LEU A 51 37.41 -34.50 -1.67
C LEU A 51 36.98 -34.92 -3.08
N PHE A 52 37.90 -35.40 -3.91
CA PHE A 52 37.62 -35.88 -5.24
C PHE A 52 36.68 -37.09 -5.24
N ASP A 53 36.94 -38.07 -4.33
CA ASP A 53 36.07 -39.25 -4.15
C ASP A 53 34.65 -38.82 -3.70
N ALA A 54 34.55 -37.79 -2.85
CA ALA A 54 33.27 -37.27 -2.43
C ALA A 54 32.51 -36.59 -3.60
N ILE A 55 33.17 -35.81 -4.44
CA ILE A 55 32.62 -35.21 -5.63
C ILE A 55 32.14 -36.29 -6.62
N CYS A 56 32.93 -37.35 -6.83
CA CYS A 56 32.55 -38.43 -7.72
C CYS A 56 31.33 -39.25 -7.25
N ARG A 57 30.96 -39.12 -5.97
CA ARG A 57 29.75 -39.73 -5.39
C ARG A 57 28.50 -38.85 -5.50
N LEU A 58 28.61 -37.61 -5.98
CA LEU A 58 27.45 -36.76 -6.20
C LEU A 58 26.62 -37.31 -7.36
N GLU A 59 25.33 -37.51 -7.10
CA GLU A 59 24.38 -37.89 -8.11
C GLU A 59 23.76 -36.64 -8.75
N ILE A 60 23.71 -36.60 -10.07
CA ILE A 60 23.13 -35.51 -10.85
C ILE A 60 21.94 -36.08 -11.63
N ILE A 61 20.78 -35.47 -11.42
CA ILE A 61 19.59 -35.76 -12.23
C ILE A 61 19.56 -34.79 -13.42
N SER A 62 19.64 -35.34 -14.64
CA SER A 62 19.50 -34.57 -15.86
C SER A 62 18.14 -34.86 -16.48
N ILE A 63 17.29 -33.81 -16.59
CA ILE A 63 15.96 -33.91 -17.16
C ILE A 63 15.98 -33.15 -18.50
N THR A 64 15.65 -33.86 -19.59
CA THR A 64 15.45 -33.26 -20.92
C THR A 64 13.97 -33.04 -21.13
N LEU A 65 13.56 -31.79 -21.40
CA LEU A 65 12.18 -31.43 -21.68
C LEU A 65 11.83 -31.68 -23.12
N ASN A 66 10.64 -32.20 -23.38
CA ASN A 66 10.05 -32.31 -24.70
C ASN A 66 9.26 -31.02 -25.05
N ASN A 67 8.84 -30.92 -26.32
CA ASN A 67 8.09 -29.74 -26.79
C ASN A 67 6.73 -29.57 -26.09
N ASP A 68 6.15 -30.64 -25.57
CA ASP A 68 4.86 -30.64 -24.87
C ASP A 68 4.96 -30.38 -23.37
N ASP A 69 6.20 -30.36 -22.81
CA ASP A 69 6.43 -30.11 -21.40
C ASP A 69 6.35 -28.60 -21.11
N ASN A 70 5.71 -28.25 -20.01
CA ASN A 70 5.73 -26.89 -19.53
C ASN A 70 6.96 -26.65 -18.63
N PRO A 71 8.00 -25.95 -19.13
CA PRO A 71 9.25 -25.74 -18.40
C PRO A 71 9.04 -25.01 -17.07
N GLN A 72 8.05 -24.12 -17.01
CA GLN A 72 7.73 -23.34 -15.83
C GLN A 72 7.17 -24.21 -14.71
N LEU A 73 6.19 -25.07 -14.99
CA LEU A 73 5.60 -25.97 -14.00
C LEU A 73 6.62 -26.97 -13.49
N ILE A 74 7.49 -27.50 -14.35
CA ILE A 74 8.55 -28.43 -13.96
C ILE A 74 9.56 -27.73 -13.07
N PHE A 75 9.97 -26.51 -13.42
CA PHE A 75 10.89 -25.70 -12.64
C PHE A 75 10.32 -25.38 -11.26
N GLU A 76 9.06 -24.96 -11.16
CA GLU A 76 8.37 -24.69 -9.90
C GLU A 76 8.28 -25.94 -9.03
N SER A 77 7.93 -27.09 -9.62
CA SER A 77 7.80 -28.36 -8.94
C SER A 77 9.14 -28.85 -8.35
N LEU A 78 10.21 -28.78 -9.14
CA LEU A 78 11.55 -29.20 -8.70
C LEU A 78 12.13 -28.31 -7.61
N ASN A 79 11.88 -26.98 -7.68
CA ASN A 79 12.38 -26.05 -6.67
C ASN A 79 11.57 -26.05 -5.37
N SER A 80 10.36 -26.63 -5.38
CA SER A 80 9.57 -26.79 -4.13
C SER A 80 10.20 -27.76 -3.13
N THR A 81 11.14 -28.60 -3.57
CA THR A 81 11.78 -29.66 -2.76
C THR A 81 13.22 -29.33 -2.34
N GLY A 82 13.79 -28.18 -2.78
CA GLY A 82 15.16 -27.76 -2.53
C GLY A 82 15.29 -26.43 -1.78
N LEU A 83 16.44 -25.74 -1.95
CA LEU A 83 16.60 -24.37 -1.47
C LEU A 83 15.61 -23.46 -2.20
N ALA A 84 14.70 -22.87 -1.41
CA ALA A 84 13.63 -22.07 -1.98
C ALA A 84 14.22 -20.87 -2.77
N LEU A 85 13.80 -20.73 -4.02
CA LEU A 85 14.09 -19.53 -4.81
C LEU A 85 13.43 -18.30 -4.18
N SER A 86 14.08 -17.15 -4.31
CA SER A 86 13.46 -15.89 -3.96
C SER A 86 12.23 -15.63 -4.86
N GLU A 87 11.27 -14.86 -4.37
CA GLU A 87 10.11 -14.47 -5.18
C GLU A 87 10.54 -13.73 -6.45
N GLY A 88 11.58 -12.89 -6.38
CA GLY A 88 12.17 -12.22 -7.53
C GLY A 88 12.74 -13.20 -8.58
N ASP A 89 13.41 -14.27 -8.13
CA ASP A 89 13.92 -15.29 -9.05
C ASP A 89 12.80 -16.06 -9.75
N LYS A 90 11.74 -16.40 -9.03
CA LYS A 90 10.55 -17.06 -9.61
C LYS A 90 9.91 -16.16 -10.67
N ILE A 91 9.78 -14.86 -10.40
CA ILE A 91 9.19 -13.88 -11.31
C ILE A 91 10.08 -13.69 -12.55
N ARG A 92 11.41 -13.57 -12.37
CA ARG A 92 12.34 -13.52 -13.50
C ARG A 92 12.14 -14.72 -14.42
N ASN A 93 12.07 -15.90 -13.85
CA ASN A 93 11.89 -17.11 -14.62
C ASN A 93 10.52 -17.13 -15.32
N TYR A 94 9.46 -16.72 -14.64
CA TYR A 94 8.12 -16.61 -15.24
C TYR A 94 8.11 -15.68 -16.45
N ILE A 95 8.76 -14.51 -16.36
CA ILE A 95 8.79 -13.54 -17.46
C ILE A 95 9.65 -14.02 -18.64
N LEU A 96 10.80 -14.65 -18.36
CA LEU A 96 11.81 -14.95 -19.38
C LEU A 96 11.71 -16.37 -19.94
N MET A 97 11.16 -17.34 -19.18
CA MET A 97 11.02 -18.71 -19.65
C MET A 97 9.96 -18.80 -20.77
N GLY A 98 10.24 -19.61 -21.76
CA GLY A 98 9.36 -19.78 -22.93
C GLY A 98 9.63 -18.79 -24.07
N LEU A 99 10.39 -17.73 -23.85
CA LEU A 99 10.82 -16.82 -24.92
C LEU A 99 11.98 -17.43 -25.73
N PRO A 100 12.14 -17.10 -27.03
CA PRO A 100 13.32 -17.49 -27.80
C PRO A 100 14.63 -17.03 -27.12
N THR A 101 15.67 -17.83 -27.13
CA THR A 101 16.94 -17.58 -26.40
C THR A 101 17.52 -16.19 -26.66
N LYS A 102 17.43 -15.68 -27.89
CA LYS A 102 17.89 -14.34 -28.24
C LYS A 102 17.09 -13.27 -27.49
N THR A 103 15.77 -13.37 -27.51
CA THR A 103 14.86 -12.44 -26.82
C THR A 103 15.06 -12.51 -25.31
N GLN A 104 15.23 -13.71 -24.74
CA GLN A 104 15.54 -13.87 -23.32
C GLN A 104 16.80 -13.11 -22.92
N ASN A 105 17.89 -13.26 -23.68
CA ASN A 105 19.15 -12.57 -23.43
C ASN A 105 19.00 -11.07 -23.56
N ASP A 106 18.30 -10.62 -24.60
CA ASP A 106 18.06 -9.20 -24.83
C ASP A 106 17.23 -8.57 -23.71
N TYR A 107 16.15 -9.22 -23.26
CA TYR A 107 15.30 -8.71 -22.17
C TYR A 107 15.99 -8.76 -20.82
N TYR A 108 16.78 -9.81 -20.56
CA TYR A 108 17.59 -9.87 -19.35
C TYR A 108 18.57 -8.69 -19.30
N GLU A 109 19.39 -8.44 -20.35
CA GLU A 109 20.38 -7.37 -20.34
C GLU A 109 19.77 -5.98 -20.36
N LYS A 110 18.74 -5.78 -21.16
CA LYS A 110 18.13 -4.46 -21.33
C LYS A 110 17.32 -4.04 -20.11
N PHE A 111 16.66 -5.00 -19.46
CA PHE A 111 15.67 -4.71 -18.43
C PHE A 111 15.98 -5.39 -17.09
N TRP A 112 15.96 -6.74 -17.03
CA TRP A 112 15.98 -7.45 -15.76
C TRP A 112 17.26 -7.23 -14.95
N ASN A 113 18.43 -7.37 -15.57
CA ASN A 113 19.72 -7.09 -14.93
C ASN A 113 19.79 -5.67 -14.35
N ARG A 114 19.19 -4.70 -15.05
CA ARG A 114 19.12 -3.32 -14.56
C ARG A 114 18.15 -3.18 -13.39
N ILE A 115 17.03 -3.91 -13.40
CA ILE A 115 16.14 -3.97 -12.26
C ILE A 115 16.86 -4.53 -11.04
N GLU A 116 17.58 -5.64 -11.19
CA GLU A 116 18.38 -6.22 -10.09
C GLU A 116 19.39 -5.22 -9.52
N VAL A 117 20.10 -4.50 -10.37
CA VAL A 117 21.06 -3.46 -9.95
C VAL A 117 20.36 -2.29 -9.26
N CYS A 118 19.22 -1.81 -9.79
CA CYS A 118 18.46 -0.71 -9.19
C CYS A 118 17.87 -1.05 -7.82
N THR A 119 17.69 -2.33 -7.54
CA THR A 119 17.06 -2.82 -6.29
C THR A 119 18.09 -3.41 -5.31
N ASP A 120 19.38 -3.17 -5.52
CA ASP A 120 20.47 -3.77 -4.74
C ASP A 120 20.35 -5.30 -4.65
N TYR A 121 19.87 -5.94 -5.72
CA TYR A 121 19.61 -7.37 -5.84
C TYR A 121 18.47 -7.89 -4.94
N ASP A 122 17.68 -7.01 -4.30
CA ASP A 122 16.43 -7.38 -3.63
C ASP A 122 15.21 -7.07 -4.52
N ALA A 123 15.14 -7.77 -5.64
CA ALA A 123 14.00 -7.66 -6.57
C ALA A 123 12.67 -8.09 -5.92
N SER A 124 12.70 -8.97 -4.92
CA SER A 124 11.49 -9.45 -4.24
C SER A 124 10.76 -8.33 -3.49
N SER A 125 11.49 -7.55 -2.70
CA SER A 125 10.94 -6.40 -1.98
C SER A 125 10.46 -5.31 -2.94
N PHE A 126 11.24 -5.02 -3.99
CA PHE A 126 10.84 -4.07 -5.02
C PHE A 126 9.53 -4.49 -5.71
N ILE A 127 9.42 -5.76 -6.16
CA ILE A 127 8.21 -6.22 -6.87
C ILE A 127 7.00 -6.20 -5.94
N ARG A 128 7.17 -6.51 -4.65
CA ARG A 128 6.12 -6.36 -3.66
C ARG A 128 5.61 -4.92 -3.60
N ASP A 129 6.51 -3.94 -3.53
CA ASP A 129 6.16 -2.51 -3.48
C ASP A 129 5.56 -2.03 -4.82
N TYR A 130 6.06 -2.53 -5.96
CA TYR A 130 5.50 -2.28 -7.29
C TYR A 130 4.06 -2.80 -7.41
N LEU A 131 3.80 -4.03 -6.98
CA LEU A 131 2.45 -4.60 -6.94
C LEU A 131 1.54 -3.80 -6.00
N SER A 132 2.08 -3.32 -4.87
CA SER A 132 1.33 -2.47 -3.95
C SER A 132 0.83 -1.18 -4.62
N VAL A 133 1.67 -0.56 -5.47
CA VAL A 133 1.25 0.59 -6.29
C VAL A 133 0.15 0.20 -7.28
N LYS A 134 0.33 -0.92 -7.99
CA LYS A 134 -0.58 -1.32 -9.08
C LYS A 134 -1.93 -1.83 -8.59
N GLN A 135 -1.94 -2.61 -7.54
CA GLN A 135 -3.16 -3.27 -7.03
C GLN A 135 -3.73 -2.60 -5.79
N GLN A 136 -3.03 -1.62 -5.20
CA GLN A 136 -3.41 -0.96 -3.95
C GLN A 136 -3.69 -1.95 -2.80
N SER A 137 -3.00 -3.06 -2.85
CA SER A 137 -2.98 -4.13 -1.87
C SER A 137 -1.55 -4.64 -1.77
N THR A 138 -1.04 -4.81 -0.55
CA THR A 138 0.33 -5.26 -0.34
C THR A 138 0.36 -6.76 -0.15
N PRO A 139 0.91 -7.53 -1.11
CA PRO A 139 1.00 -8.98 -0.95
C PRO A 139 1.97 -9.35 0.16
N SER A 140 1.66 -10.43 0.90
CA SER A 140 2.65 -11.02 1.80
C SER A 140 3.84 -11.55 1.00
N MET A 141 5.06 -11.50 1.58
CA MET A 141 6.30 -11.80 0.86
C MET A 141 6.28 -13.16 0.16
N ASN A 142 5.68 -14.17 0.77
CA ASN A 142 5.57 -15.52 0.20
C ASN A 142 4.48 -15.68 -0.89
N LYS A 143 3.72 -14.64 -1.18
CA LYS A 143 2.68 -14.62 -2.21
C LYS A 143 3.01 -13.69 -3.37
N VAL A 144 4.13 -12.98 -3.33
CA VAL A 144 4.53 -11.98 -4.34
C VAL A 144 4.53 -12.59 -5.75
N TYR A 145 5.07 -13.79 -5.91
CA TYR A 145 5.09 -14.48 -7.19
C TYR A 145 3.69 -14.77 -7.75
N PHE A 146 2.82 -15.36 -6.95
CA PHE A 146 1.46 -15.68 -7.38
C PHE A 146 0.64 -14.43 -7.68
N THR A 147 0.77 -13.41 -6.85
CA THR A 147 0.12 -12.12 -7.06
C THR A 147 0.61 -11.44 -8.34
N PHE A 148 1.92 -11.50 -8.60
CA PHE A 148 2.50 -10.96 -9.83
C PHE A 148 1.99 -11.70 -11.08
N LYS A 149 1.92 -13.02 -11.01
CA LYS A 149 1.41 -13.85 -12.09
C LYS A 149 -0.04 -13.49 -12.43
N SER A 150 -0.93 -13.45 -11.42
CA SER A 150 -2.32 -13.01 -11.62
C SER A 150 -2.41 -11.59 -12.19
N TYR A 151 -1.60 -10.67 -11.69
CA TYR A 151 -1.58 -9.29 -12.20
C TYR A 151 -1.22 -9.22 -13.69
N VAL A 152 -0.23 -9.98 -14.14
CA VAL A 152 0.17 -10.02 -15.56
C VAL A 152 -0.91 -10.67 -16.42
N GLU A 153 -1.50 -11.78 -15.96
CA GLU A 153 -2.58 -12.49 -16.68
C GLU A 153 -3.84 -11.61 -16.78
N ASP A 154 -4.22 -10.92 -15.72
CA ASP A 154 -5.41 -10.05 -15.68
C ASP A 154 -5.24 -8.75 -16.46
N SER A 155 -4.02 -8.19 -16.47
CA SER A 155 -3.74 -6.92 -17.15
C SER A 155 -3.54 -7.08 -18.67
N GLY A 156 -3.14 -8.27 -19.13
CA GLY A 156 -2.83 -8.53 -20.55
C GLY A 156 -1.66 -7.69 -21.09
N ILE A 157 -0.78 -7.17 -20.23
CA ILE A 157 0.36 -6.33 -20.63
C ILE A 157 1.38 -7.16 -21.41
N GLU A 158 1.83 -6.65 -22.53
CA GLU A 158 2.92 -7.27 -23.30
C GLU A 158 4.23 -7.29 -22.49
N THR A 159 4.96 -8.39 -22.57
CA THR A 159 6.16 -8.64 -21.74
C THR A 159 7.20 -7.53 -21.82
N GLU A 160 7.42 -6.94 -23.01
CA GLU A 160 8.41 -5.86 -23.16
C GLU A 160 7.95 -4.57 -22.46
N ASP A 161 6.68 -4.25 -22.56
CA ASP A 161 6.12 -3.04 -21.95
C ASP A 161 6.06 -3.19 -20.42
N LEU A 162 5.71 -4.37 -19.91
CA LEU A 162 5.82 -4.71 -18.48
C LEU A 162 7.26 -4.49 -17.98
N LEU A 163 8.25 -5.02 -18.68
CA LEU A 163 9.66 -4.87 -18.29
C LEU A 163 10.15 -3.43 -18.35
N LYS A 164 9.71 -2.63 -19.32
CA LYS A 164 9.99 -1.19 -19.40
C LYS A 164 9.42 -0.46 -18.19
N GLU A 165 8.17 -0.76 -17.87
CA GLU A 165 7.49 -0.16 -16.74
C GLU A 165 8.16 -0.55 -15.41
N MET A 166 8.42 -1.84 -15.19
CA MET A 166 9.13 -2.31 -14.00
C MET A 166 10.50 -1.65 -13.85
N LEU A 167 11.27 -1.50 -14.93
CA LEU A 167 12.55 -0.79 -14.89
C LEU A 167 12.39 0.69 -14.54
N ARG A 168 11.34 1.34 -15.04
CA ARG A 168 11.01 2.72 -14.68
C ARG A 168 10.79 2.85 -13.16
N TYR A 169 9.96 2.00 -12.58
CA TYR A 169 9.71 1.98 -11.14
C TYR A 169 10.92 1.52 -10.31
N ALA A 170 11.75 0.62 -10.83
CA ALA A 170 13.00 0.23 -10.19
C ALA A 170 14.00 1.40 -10.06
N ARG A 171 14.01 2.33 -11.00
CA ARG A 171 14.81 3.56 -10.89
C ARG A 171 14.29 4.49 -9.80
N TYR A 172 12.96 4.63 -9.64
CA TYR A 172 12.40 5.36 -8.51
C TYR A 172 12.78 4.69 -7.19
N TYR A 173 12.68 3.37 -7.14
CA TYR A 173 13.08 2.58 -5.98
C TYR A 173 14.56 2.78 -5.64
N GLN A 174 15.46 2.78 -6.64
CA GLN A 174 16.88 3.09 -6.47
C GLN A 174 17.10 4.49 -5.89
N THR A 175 16.35 5.48 -6.38
CA THR A 175 16.40 6.84 -5.83
C THR A 175 16.03 6.85 -4.35
N LEU A 176 14.99 6.12 -3.96
CA LEU A 176 14.54 6.01 -2.57
C LEU A 176 15.54 5.25 -1.68
N LEU A 177 16.27 4.28 -2.23
CA LEU A 177 17.31 3.57 -1.48
C LEU A 177 18.52 4.45 -1.17
N HIS A 178 18.98 5.23 -2.15
CA HIS A 178 20.31 5.85 -2.12
C HIS A 178 20.31 7.38 -2.06
N GLY A 179 19.21 8.04 -2.31
CA GLY A 179 19.18 9.51 -2.34
C GLY A 179 20.14 10.12 -3.35
N LYS A 180 20.36 9.47 -4.50
CA LYS A 180 21.30 9.93 -5.53
C LYS A 180 20.59 10.66 -6.66
N THR A 181 20.04 11.83 -6.36
CA THR A 181 19.48 12.76 -7.35
C THR A 181 20.43 13.92 -7.58
N ASN A 182 20.11 14.77 -8.55
CA ASN A 182 20.86 16.03 -8.76
C ASN A 182 20.53 17.12 -7.71
N ASP A 183 19.65 16.81 -6.77
CA ASP A 183 19.15 17.73 -5.77
C ASP A 183 19.60 17.35 -4.36
N LYS A 184 20.48 18.17 -3.75
CA LYS A 184 21.04 17.89 -2.43
C LYS A 184 19.98 17.89 -1.31
N ALA A 185 18.98 18.77 -1.41
CA ALA A 185 17.95 18.87 -0.37
C ALA A 185 17.04 17.66 -0.40
N LEU A 186 16.63 17.18 -1.59
CA LEU A 186 15.87 15.94 -1.74
C LEU A 186 16.66 14.73 -1.27
N ASN A 187 17.95 14.64 -1.62
CA ASN A 187 18.81 13.55 -1.16
C ASN A 187 18.91 13.51 0.37
N ALA A 188 19.03 14.68 1.03
CA ALA A 188 19.03 14.78 2.49
C ALA A 188 17.69 14.32 3.09
N CYS A 189 16.52 14.65 2.47
CA CYS A 189 15.23 14.17 2.91
C CYS A 189 15.13 12.64 2.80
N ILE A 190 15.59 12.06 1.69
CA ILE A 190 15.59 10.61 1.49
C ILE A 190 16.48 9.91 2.53
N ASP A 191 17.69 10.41 2.77
CA ASP A 191 18.60 9.86 3.78
C ASP A 191 17.97 9.88 5.18
N ARG A 192 17.33 10.98 5.57
CA ARG A 192 16.64 11.10 6.85
C ARG A 192 15.47 10.11 6.98
N LEU A 193 14.66 9.94 5.92
CA LEU A 193 13.56 8.97 5.91
C LEU A 193 14.08 7.53 6.02
N ASN A 194 15.19 7.21 5.35
CA ASN A 194 15.84 5.90 5.48
C ASN A 194 16.37 5.66 6.89
N ARG A 195 16.82 6.70 7.60
CA ARG A 195 17.24 6.60 9.01
C ARG A 195 16.08 6.42 9.99
N LEU A 196 14.89 6.88 9.64
CA LEU A 196 13.66 6.56 10.40
C LEU A 196 13.20 5.09 10.20
N GLU A 197 13.89 4.32 9.36
CA GLU A 197 13.66 2.88 9.09
C GLU A 197 12.23 2.57 8.63
N THR A 198 11.58 3.53 7.96
CA THR A 198 10.20 3.40 7.52
C THR A 198 10.14 3.10 6.02
N THR A 199 10.04 1.82 5.65
CA THR A 199 9.98 1.38 4.25
C THR A 199 8.59 1.46 3.63
N VAL A 200 7.56 1.53 4.45
CA VAL A 200 6.14 1.53 4.03
C VAL A 200 5.73 2.74 3.17
N THR A 201 6.55 3.78 3.16
CA THR A 201 6.35 4.98 2.34
C THR A 201 6.76 4.80 0.88
N ARG A 202 7.51 3.76 0.55
CA ARG A 202 8.08 3.55 -0.79
C ARG A 202 7.03 3.51 -1.91
N PRO A 203 5.91 2.77 -1.79
CA PRO A 203 4.87 2.79 -2.81
C PRO A 203 4.34 4.20 -3.08
N PHE A 204 4.08 5.00 -2.04
CA PHE A 204 3.64 6.38 -2.16
C PHE A 204 4.69 7.25 -2.88
N PHE A 205 5.95 7.18 -2.46
CA PHE A 205 7.01 7.98 -3.08
C PHE A 205 7.33 7.56 -4.51
N MET A 206 7.17 6.30 -4.88
CA MET A 206 7.31 5.88 -6.29
C MET A 206 6.27 6.59 -7.17
N GLU A 207 5.04 6.77 -6.70
CA GLU A 207 4.03 7.55 -7.43
C GLU A 207 4.36 9.05 -7.48
N VAL A 208 4.89 9.62 -6.41
CA VAL A 208 5.35 11.02 -6.38
C VAL A 208 6.48 11.25 -7.39
N LEU A 209 7.46 10.33 -7.45
CA LEU A 209 8.57 10.41 -8.42
C LEU A 209 8.08 10.17 -9.86
N ARG A 210 7.07 9.32 -10.08
CA ARG A 210 6.43 9.17 -11.39
C ARG A 210 5.79 10.49 -11.83
N MET A 211 5.03 11.13 -10.95
CA MET A 211 4.39 12.42 -11.25
C MET A 211 5.43 13.52 -11.53
N GLN A 212 6.58 13.47 -10.87
CA GLN A 212 7.70 14.38 -11.17
C GLN A 212 8.28 14.13 -12.55
N GLU A 213 8.54 12.88 -12.92
CA GLU A 213 9.06 12.50 -14.25
C GLU A 213 8.08 12.90 -15.36
N GLU A 214 6.78 12.79 -15.11
CA GLU A 214 5.70 13.18 -16.03
C GLU A 214 5.44 14.70 -16.07
N GLY A 215 6.15 15.48 -15.24
CA GLY A 215 6.03 16.93 -15.19
C GLY A 215 4.78 17.46 -14.48
N THR A 216 4.02 16.58 -13.81
CA THR A 216 2.83 16.98 -13.01
C THR A 216 3.25 17.64 -11.70
N LEU A 217 4.37 17.21 -11.11
CA LEU A 217 4.96 17.79 -9.90
C LEU A 217 6.32 18.42 -10.21
N GLY A 218 6.52 19.63 -9.75
CA GLY A 218 7.81 20.29 -9.76
C GLY A 218 8.73 19.80 -8.62
N LEU A 219 10.03 20.04 -8.75
CA LEU A 219 11.02 19.58 -7.76
C LEU A 219 10.76 20.13 -6.34
N GLU A 220 10.36 21.40 -6.21
CA GLU A 220 10.03 22.00 -4.92
C GLU A 220 8.83 21.30 -4.26
N GLN A 221 7.82 20.98 -5.04
CA GLN A 221 6.65 20.23 -4.54
C GLN A 221 7.05 18.84 -4.06
N VAL A 222 7.94 18.16 -4.78
CA VAL A 222 8.47 16.86 -4.36
C VAL A 222 9.21 16.97 -3.04
N ARG A 223 10.09 17.97 -2.87
CA ARG A 223 10.79 18.22 -1.60
C ARG A 223 9.81 18.43 -0.45
N GLU A 224 8.76 19.24 -0.68
CA GLU A 224 7.75 19.53 0.32
C GLU A 224 6.96 18.28 0.71
N ILE A 225 6.59 17.43 -0.26
CA ILE A 225 5.92 16.13 -0.01
C ILE A 225 6.79 15.23 0.87
N PHE A 226 8.09 15.13 0.57
CA PHE A 226 9.03 14.34 1.37
C PHE A 226 9.16 14.89 2.78
N LEU A 227 9.28 16.20 2.94
CA LEU A 227 9.39 16.86 4.24
C LEU A 227 8.12 16.71 5.07
N MET A 228 6.94 16.90 4.48
CA MET A 228 5.66 16.65 5.17
C MET A 228 5.54 15.22 5.66
N THR A 229 5.98 14.26 4.85
CA THR A 229 5.96 12.84 5.21
C THR A 229 6.95 12.56 6.33
N GLU A 230 8.16 13.13 6.29
CA GLU A 230 9.15 13.04 7.36
C GLU A 230 8.56 13.58 8.68
N ASN A 231 7.94 14.77 8.66
CA ASN A 231 7.32 15.39 9.83
C ASN A 231 6.18 14.55 10.41
N TYR A 232 5.32 14.01 9.54
CA TYR A 232 4.24 13.12 9.95
C TYR A 232 4.77 11.88 10.68
N LEU A 233 5.75 11.20 10.11
CA LEU A 233 6.37 10.01 10.71
C LEU A 233 7.07 10.32 12.02
N PHE A 234 7.84 11.40 12.06
CA PHE A 234 8.60 11.76 13.25
C PHE A 234 7.70 12.19 14.41
N ARG A 235 6.71 13.07 14.19
CA ARG A 235 5.77 13.47 15.24
C ARG A 235 5.05 12.26 15.84
N ARG A 236 4.62 11.33 14.99
CA ARG A 236 3.99 10.08 15.44
C ARG A 236 4.93 9.21 16.26
N SER A 237 6.20 9.09 15.85
CA SER A 237 7.21 8.33 16.57
C SER A 237 7.50 8.92 17.96
N ILE A 238 7.52 10.24 18.10
CA ILE A 238 7.69 10.92 19.38
C ILE A 238 6.51 10.66 20.32
N CYS A 239 5.28 10.65 19.77
CA CYS A 239 4.06 10.40 20.54
C CYS A 239 3.73 8.91 20.71
N ASP A 240 4.65 7.99 20.42
CA ASP A 240 4.49 6.53 20.52
C ASP A 240 3.24 5.98 19.82
N LEU A 241 2.84 6.60 18.69
CA LEU A 241 1.71 6.12 17.92
C LEU A 241 2.04 4.84 17.16
N PRO A 242 1.09 3.90 17.06
CA PRO A 242 1.31 2.63 16.39
C PRO A 242 1.78 2.79 14.94
N THR A 243 2.73 1.96 14.51
CA THR A 243 3.30 2.00 13.16
C THR A 243 2.56 1.09 12.16
N ASN A 244 1.78 0.12 12.65
CA ASN A 244 1.06 -0.83 11.81
C ASN A 244 0.07 -0.16 10.83
N VAL A 245 -0.55 0.95 11.24
CA VAL A 245 -1.48 1.72 10.39
C VAL A 245 -0.78 2.40 9.20
N LEU A 246 0.54 2.61 9.27
CA LEU A 246 1.30 3.36 8.25
C LEU A 246 1.30 2.63 6.90
N ASN A 247 1.35 1.29 6.90
CA ASN A 247 1.28 0.51 5.67
C ASN A 247 0.07 0.91 4.83
N LYS A 248 -1.10 0.95 5.46
CA LYS A 248 -2.35 1.26 4.76
C LYS A 248 -2.46 2.73 4.37
N ILE A 249 -1.99 3.63 5.24
CA ILE A 249 -2.01 5.07 4.95
C ILE A 249 -1.23 5.33 3.67
N PHE A 250 0.05 4.93 3.60
CA PHE A 250 0.90 5.22 2.45
C PHE A 250 0.55 4.42 1.20
N LEU A 251 -0.06 3.25 1.35
CA LEU A 251 -0.60 2.49 0.24
C LEU A 251 -1.72 3.22 -0.49
N LEU A 252 -2.61 3.88 0.25
CA LEU A 252 -3.80 4.53 -0.30
C LEU A 252 -3.66 6.04 -0.48
N LEU A 253 -2.63 6.68 0.11
CA LEU A 253 -2.51 8.13 0.22
C LEU A 253 -2.52 8.83 -1.14
N HIS A 254 -1.79 8.32 -2.13
CA HIS A 254 -1.80 8.86 -3.48
C HIS A 254 -3.21 8.86 -4.09
N ARG A 255 -3.90 7.73 -4.02
CA ARG A 255 -5.26 7.59 -4.54
C ARG A 255 -6.25 8.49 -3.80
N GLU A 256 -6.12 8.59 -2.47
CA GLU A 256 -6.93 9.49 -1.64
C GLU A 256 -6.80 10.94 -2.13
N ILE A 257 -5.56 11.40 -2.36
CA ILE A 257 -5.26 12.75 -2.84
C ILE A 257 -5.88 13.00 -4.22
N ILE A 258 -5.70 12.07 -5.15
CA ILE A 258 -6.26 12.21 -6.51
C ILE A 258 -7.80 12.20 -6.48
N ARG A 259 -8.42 11.43 -5.58
CA ARG A 259 -9.89 11.35 -5.48
C ARG A 259 -10.57 12.64 -5.06
N TYR A 260 -9.89 13.56 -4.40
CA TYR A 260 -10.52 14.79 -3.92
C TYR A 260 -11.16 15.61 -5.04
N ASP A 261 -10.57 15.60 -6.23
CA ASP A 261 -11.08 16.32 -7.42
C ASP A 261 -10.76 15.62 -8.75
N GLY A 262 -10.23 14.40 -8.71
CA GLY A 262 -9.84 13.64 -9.90
C GLY A 262 -8.52 14.08 -10.54
N THR A 263 -7.78 15.04 -9.95
CA THR A 263 -6.59 15.63 -10.57
C THR A 263 -5.35 15.60 -9.67
N GLY A 264 -4.16 15.72 -10.27
CA GLY A 264 -2.89 15.97 -9.57
C GLY A 264 -2.63 17.45 -9.24
N THR A 265 -3.56 18.36 -9.55
CA THR A 265 -3.43 19.79 -9.24
C THR A 265 -3.47 20.00 -7.72
N ASP A 266 -2.74 20.98 -7.21
CA ASP A 266 -2.65 21.31 -5.78
C ASP A 266 -2.31 20.11 -4.86
N TYR A 267 -1.54 19.16 -5.40
CA TYR A 267 -1.20 17.89 -4.72
C TYR A 267 -0.63 18.08 -3.32
N VAL A 268 0.24 19.08 -3.12
CA VAL A 268 0.86 19.38 -1.82
C VAL A 268 -0.19 19.82 -0.80
N SER A 269 -1.09 20.74 -1.18
CA SER A 269 -2.17 21.21 -0.31
C SER A 269 -3.15 20.08 0.04
N LYS A 270 -3.48 19.22 -0.94
CA LYS A 270 -4.30 18.03 -0.72
C LYS A 270 -3.63 17.01 0.19
N LEU A 271 -2.30 16.81 0.07
CA LEU A 271 -1.54 15.96 0.98
C LEU A 271 -1.60 16.52 2.40
N GLY A 272 -1.36 17.83 2.57
CA GLY A 272 -1.48 18.51 3.86
C GLY A 272 -2.85 18.28 4.49
N TYR A 273 -3.92 18.48 3.72
CA TYR A 273 -5.29 18.21 4.16
C TYR A 273 -5.49 16.73 4.55
N ALA A 274 -5.02 15.79 3.70
CA ALA A 274 -5.15 14.36 3.96
C ALA A 274 -4.49 13.96 5.29
N LEU A 275 -3.29 14.47 5.58
CA LEU A 275 -2.56 14.16 6.81
C LEU A 275 -3.20 14.81 8.04
N LEU A 276 -3.66 16.08 7.94
CA LEU A 276 -4.35 16.79 9.03
C LEU A 276 -5.72 16.20 9.36
N SER A 277 -6.38 15.60 8.38
CA SER A 277 -7.71 15.00 8.54
C SER A 277 -7.68 13.61 9.20
N LYS A 278 -6.50 12.98 9.32
CA LYS A 278 -6.37 11.66 9.97
C LYS A 278 -6.73 11.77 11.46
N LYS A 279 -7.45 10.75 11.95
CA LYS A 279 -7.91 10.69 13.33
C LYS A 279 -7.40 9.45 14.05
N ASP A 280 -7.65 9.34 15.33
CA ASP A 280 -7.34 8.19 16.19
C ASP A 280 -5.87 7.74 16.05
N ARG A 281 -5.65 6.47 15.79
CA ARG A 281 -4.31 5.88 15.63
C ARG A 281 -3.56 6.36 14.39
N SER A 282 -4.27 6.92 13.40
CA SER A 282 -3.70 7.45 12.16
C SER A 282 -3.37 8.94 12.24
N ARG A 283 -3.79 9.64 13.32
CA ARG A 283 -3.68 11.09 13.44
C ARG A 283 -2.26 11.62 13.29
N LEU A 284 -2.16 12.82 12.82
CA LEU A 284 -0.96 13.65 12.95
C LEU A 284 -1.04 14.37 14.31
N PRO A 285 -0.11 14.12 15.25
CA PRO A 285 -0.08 14.83 16.52
C PRO A 285 0.02 16.34 16.31
N ASP A 286 -0.85 17.10 16.99
CA ASP A 286 -0.79 18.56 16.98
C ASP A 286 0.45 19.09 17.74
N ASP A 287 0.63 20.40 17.74
CA ASP A 287 1.80 21.02 18.38
C ASP A 287 1.82 20.81 19.90
N THR A 288 0.65 20.78 20.54
CA THR A 288 0.54 20.57 21.98
C THR A 288 0.93 19.14 22.35
N GLU A 289 0.31 18.15 21.70
CA GLU A 289 0.61 16.73 21.93
C GLU A 289 2.09 16.43 21.63
N PHE A 290 2.62 16.97 20.53
CA PHE A 290 4.01 16.77 20.14
C PHE A 290 5.00 17.36 21.14
N VAL A 291 4.79 18.60 21.58
CA VAL A 291 5.67 19.28 22.56
C VAL A 291 5.63 18.58 23.92
N GLU A 292 4.44 18.21 24.41
CA GLU A 292 4.30 17.47 25.67
C GLU A 292 5.05 16.12 25.63
N ALA A 293 4.86 15.36 24.57
CA ALA A 293 5.53 14.08 24.39
C ALA A 293 7.04 14.25 24.25
N PHE A 294 7.52 15.19 23.41
CA PHE A 294 8.95 15.37 23.16
C PHE A 294 9.69 15.94 24.37
N SER A 295 9.07 16.86 25.11
CA SER A 295 9.66 17.44 26.31
C SER A 295 9.99 16.41 27.40
N THR A 296 9.24 15.32 27.44
CA THR A 296 9.37 14.25 28.44
C THR A 296 10.05 12.98 27.90
N LYS A 297 10.24 12.87 26.58
CA LYS A 297 10.79 11.70 25.92
C LYS A 297 12.20 11.35 26.39
N ALA A 298 12.40 10.09 26.79
CA ALA A 298 13.74 9.56 27.07
C ALA A 298 14.50 9.29 25.74
N VAL A 299 14.93 10.38 25.07
CA VAL A 299 15.55 10.32 23.73
C VAL A 299 16.77 9.41 23.70
N TYR A 300 17.57 9.38 24.77
CA TYR A 300 18.75 8.51 24.82
C TYR A 300 18.39 7.01 24.76
N SER A 301 17.21 6.64 25.22
CA SER A 301 16.72 5.25 25.24
C SER A 301 16.13 4.83 23.89
N MET A 302 15.94 5.74 22.94
CA MET A 302 15.49 5.42 21.58
C MET A 302 16.57 4.61 20.84
N ASN A 303 16.19 3.98 19.72
CA ASN A 303 17.16 3.30 18.86
C ASN A 303 18.26 4.26 18.37
N ALA A 304 19.44 3.71 18.00
CA ALA A 304 20.61 4.52 17.67
C ALA A 304 20.35 5.50 16.53
N LYS A 305 19.64 5.06 15.47
CA LYS A 305 19.36 5.89 14.30
C LYS A 305 18.44 7.05 14.61
N ASN A 306 17.37 6.81 15.37
CA ASN A 306 16.39 7.84 15.74
C ASN A 306 17.00 8.92 16.63
N LYS A 307 17.81 8.57 17.63
CA LYS A 307 18.43 9.59 18.49
C LYS A 307 19.48 10.43 17.74
N ILE A 308 20.25 9.83 16.84
CA ILE A 308 21.19 10.58 16.00
C ILE A 308 20.42 11.47 15.01
N TYR A 309 19.34 11.00 14.42
CA TYR A 309 18.44 11.79 13.57
C TYR A 309 17.96 13.06 14.31
N ILE A 310 17.48 12.93 15.54
CA ILE A 310 17.02 14.07 16.34
C ILE A 310 18.15 15.10 16.54
N LEU A 311 19.32 14.63 16.93
CA LEU A 311 20.47 15.51 17.20
C LEU A 311 21.00 16.19 15.92
N GLU A 312 21.03 15.47 14.79
CA GLU A 312 21.38 16.02 13.49
C GLU A 312 20.40 17.12 13.07
N ARG A 313 19.10 16.86 13.14
CA ARG A 313 18.08 17.84 12.78
C ARG A 313 18.19 19.12 13.61
N ILE A 314 18.47 18.98 14.92
CA ILE A 314 18.65 20.13 15.80
C ILE A 314 19.97 20.87 15.50
N GLU A 315 21.08 20.15 15.27
CA GLU A 315 22.40 20.75 14.96
C GLU A 315 22.38 21.53 13.65
N ASN A 316 21.73 20.99 12.60
CA ASN A 316 21.73 21.55 11.25
C ASN A 316 20.52 22.46 10.97
N SER A 317 19.63 22.67 11.93
CA SER A 317 18.47 23.55 11.73
C SER A 317 18.89 25.02 11.64
N GLY A 318 18.32 25.74 10.66
CA GLY A 318 18.48 27.19 10.51
C GLY A 318 19.84 27.63 9.97
N THR A 319 20.58 26.75 9.31
CA THR A 319 21.88 27.06 8.73
C THR A 319 22.04 26.45 7.34
N ALA A 320 22.83 27.10 6.48
CA ALA A 320 23.27 26.54 5.20
C ALA A 320 24.61 25.78 5.30
N GLU A 321 25.27 25.83 6.47
CA GLU A 321 26.53 25.14 6.75
C GLU A 321 26.25 23.85 7.52
N ASP A 322 25.73 22.84 6.83
CA ASP A 322 25.43 21.55 7.42
C ASP A 322 26.70 20.83 7.85
N LYS A 323 26.64 20.22 9.04
CA LYS A 323 27.68 19.31 9.52
C LYS A 323 27.28 17.88 9.22
N ASP A 324 28.26 17.08 8.83
CA ASP A 324 28.06 15.64 8.67
C ASP A 324 27.99 14.93 10.03
N VAL A 325 26.88 15.14 10.74
CA VAL A 325 26.63 14.52 12.04
C VAL A 325 26.56 13.00 11.90
N TYR A 326 25.95 12.51 10.82
CA TYR A 326 25.77 11.07 10.59
C TYR A 326 27.12 10.39 10.36
N GLY A 327 27.92 10.87 9.43
CA GLY A 327 29.26 10.30 9.16
C GLY A 327 30.15 10.34 10.41
N HIS A 328 30.14 11.45 11.15
CA HIS A 328 30.92 11.56 12.38
C HIS A 328 30.40 10.69 13.53
N CYS A 329 29.13 10.37 13.59
CA CYS A 329 28.61 9.40 14.57
C CYS A 329 28.92 7.96 14.14
N ASP A 330 28.83 7.66 12.83
CA ASP A 330 29.07 6.32 12.27
C ASP A 330 30.56 5.92 12.39
N ASP A 331 31.49 6.87 12.25
CA ASP A 331 32.95 6.66 12.39
C ASP A 331 33.45 6.81 13.85
N GLY A 332 32.54 7.15 14.78
CA GLY A 332 32.84 7.34 16.20
C GLY A 332 33.54 8.66 16.57
N THR A 333 33.68 9.59 15.61
CA THR A 333 34.23 10.93 15.87
C THR A 333 33.31 11.70 16.80
N TYR A 334 31.97 11.62 16.59
CA TYR A 334 30.99 12.18 17.50
C TYR A 334 30.31 11.09 18.32
N SER A 335 29.98 11.45 19.55
CA SER A 335 29.14 10.63 20.44
C SER A 335 28.16 11.51 21.19
N ILE A 336 27.13 10.88 21.74
CA ILE A 336 26.11 11.56 22.54
C ILE A 336 26.67 11.75 23.96
N GLU A 337 26.70 12.98 24.42
CA GLU A 337 27.13 13.38 25.75
C GLU A 337 25.92 13.71 26.63
N HIS A 338 25.93 13.24 27.87
CA HIS A 338 25.06 13.70 28.95
C HIS A 338 25.67 14.91 29.65
N ILE A 339 25.06 16.07 29.55
CA ILE A 339 25.58 17.27 30.20
C ILE A 339 25.63 17.07 31.72
N MET A 340 24.50 16.74 32.34
CA MET A 340 24.42 16.14 33.68
C MET A 340 24.72 14.65 33.54
N PRO A 341 25.80 14.12 34.14
CA PRO A 341 26.33 12.79 33.82
C PRO A 341 25.43 11.68 34.37
N GLN A 342 25.65 10.47 33.82
CA GLN A 342 24.90 9.25 34.23
C GLN A 342 25.19 8.85 35.67
N HIS A 343 26.37 9.18 36.19
CA HIS A 343 26.74 8.96 37.61
C HIS A 343 27.08 10.29 38.24
N LEU A 344 26.24 10.72 39.21
CA LEU A 344 26.41 11.97 39.88
C LEU A 344 27.62 11.93 40.85
N THR A 345 28.44 12.96 40.78
CA THR A 345 29.50 13.21 41.76
C THR A 345 28.96 14.11 42.91
N PRO A 346 29.64 14.19 44.05
CA PRO A 346 29.23 15.08 45.14
C PRO A 346 29.06 16.57 44.70
N GLN A 347 29.81 16.97 43.69
CA GLN A 347 29.69 18.34 43.12
C GLN A 347 28.37 18.50 42.38
N TRP A 348 27.93 17.50 41.62
CA TRP A 348 26.65 17.49 40.94
C TRP A 348 25.48 17.43 41.91
N ILE A 349 25.55 16.58 42.96
CA ILE A 349 24.54 16.47 44.01
C ILE A 349 24.35 17.86 44.68
N LYS A 350 25.46 18.53 45.02
CA LYS A 350 25.41 19.87 45.61
C LYS A 350 24.81 20.90 44.67
N ALA A 351 25.09 20.82 43.34
CA ALA A 351 24.58 21.74 42.36
C ALA A 351 23.07 21.57 42.10
N LEU A 352 22.58 20.36 42.13
CA LEU A 352 21.17 20.02 41.91
C LEU A 352 20.30 20.25 43.15
N GLY A 353 20.89 20.24 44.38
CA GLY A 353 20.17 20.49 45.64
C GLY A 353 19.50 19.24 46.22
N GLU A 354 18.51 19.46 47.08
CA GLU A 354 17.85 18.38 47.82
C GLU A 354 17.09 17.39 46.94
N ASP A 355 16.51 17.85 45.84
CA ASP A 355 15.72 17.05 44.90
C ASP A 355 16.58 16.37 43.82
N TYR A 356 17.90 16.23 44.01
CA TYR A 356 18.85 15.76 42.99
C TYR A 356 18.48 14.39 42.38
N GLU A 357 17.95 13.45 43.16
CA GLU A 357 17.55 12.12 42.67
C GLU A 357 16.39 12.21 41.71
N GLN A 358 15.35 12.99 42.06
CA GLN A 358 14.16 13.17 41.22
C GLN A 358 14.53 13.92 39.93
N ILE A 359 15.37 14.95 40.02
CA ILE A 359 15.85 15.71 38.86
C ILE A 359 16.67 14.78 37.94
N HIS A 360 17.58 14.00 38.51
CA HIS A 360 18.42 13.10 37.75
C HIS A 360 17.59 12.02 37.04
N GLU A 361 16.67 11.36 37.74
CA GLU A 361 15.79 10.35 37.14
C GLU A 361 14.91 10.93 36.03
N ALA A 362 14.32 12.09 36.26
CA ALA A 362 13.42 12.70 35.30
C ALA A 362 14.11 13.26 34.06
N TRP A 363 15.33 13.80 34.17
CA TRP A 363 15.96 14.59 33.11
C TRP A 363 17.14 13.92 32.43
N LEU A 364 17.72 12.86 33.00
CA LEU A 364 18.95 12.27 32.53
C LEU A 364 18.93 11.96 31.03
N HIS A 365 17.87 11.32 30.54
CA HIS A 365 17.78 10.81 29.18
C HIS A 365 16.96 11.68 28.23
N ARG A 366 16.46 12.84 28.71
CA ARG A 366 15.72 13.79 27.86
C ARG A 366 16.66 14.59 26.97
N ILE A 367 16.15 15.07 25.83
CA ILE A 367 16.91 15.87 24.87
C ILE A 367 17.55 17.11 25.51
N ALA A 368 16.89 17.68 26.53
CA ALA A 368 17.38 18.82 27.25
C ALA A 368 18.72 18.58 27.97
N ASN A 369 19.05 17.31 28.29
CA ASN A 369 20.32 16.93 28.92
C ASN A 369 21.32 16.29 27.95
N LEU A 370 20.98 16.21 26.65
CA LEU A 370 21.82 15.53 25.64
C LEU A 370 22.43 16.53 24.68
N THR A 371 23.66 16.22 24.22
CA THR A 371 24.33 16.95 23.17
C THR A 371 25.30 16.05 22.42
N LEU A 372 25.95 16.58 21.37
CA LEU A 372 27.01 15.91 20.64
C LEU A 372 28.39 16.39 21.11
N THR A 373 29.38 15.51 21.10
CA THR A 373 30.77 15.84 21.37
C THR A 373 31.73 14.86 20.72
N ALA A 374 32.92 15.32 20.36
CA ALA A 374 34.07 14.49 19.99
C ALA A 374 34.94 14.10 21.21
N TYR A 375 34.59 14.53 22.40
CA TYR A 375 35.47 14.43 23.59
C TYR A 375 34.79 13.78 24.79
N ASN A 376 33.82 12.91 24.58
CA ASN A 376 32.99 12.29 25.63
C ASN A 376 33.82 11.64 26.75
N SER A 377 34.86 10.89 26.40
CA SER A 377 35.76 10.26 27.37
C SER A 377 36.50 11.26 28.30
N LYS A 378 36.69 12.51 27.84
CA LYS A 378 37.31 13.57 28.63
C LYS A 378 36.30 14.24 29.55
N TYR A 379 35.05 14.34 29.14
CA TYR A 379 33.99 14.94 29.94
C TYR A 379 33.64 14.06 31.14
N SER A 380 33.47 12.76 30.94
CA SER A 380 33.18 11.80 32.02
C SER A 380 32.12 12.35 32.99
N ASN A 381 32.35 12.22 34.30
CA ASN A 381 31.48 12.72 35.36
C ASN A 381 31.93 14.08 35.90
N SER A 382 32.79 14.84 35.16
CA SER A 382 33.28 16.14 35.57
C SER A 382 32.13 17.13 35.86
N SER A 383 32.38 18.10 36.71
CA SER A 383 31.39 19.16 37.00
C SER A 383 31.05 19.96 35.73
N PHE A 384 29.93 20.67 35.74
CA PHE A 384 29.52 21.48 34.60
C PHE A 384 30.57 22.55 34.23
N ASP A 385 31.14 23.21 35.21
CA ASP A 385 32.17 24.25 35.00
C ASP A 385 33.44 23.63 34.34
N GLU A 386 33.85 22.47 34.78
CA GLU A 386 34.97 21.73 34.15
C GLU A 386 34.64 21.31 32.71
N LYS A 387 33.49 20.70 32.45
CA LYS A 387 33.06 20.32 31.07
C LYS A 387 32.97 21.55 30.17
N LYS A 388 32.57 22.72 30.72
CA LYS A 388 32.49 23.97 29.96
C LYS A 388 33.88 24.52 29.61
N LYS A 389 34.79 24.60 30.59
CA LYS A 389 36.05 25.36 30.49
C LYS A 389 37.29 24.55 30.14
N MET A 390 37.21 23.20 30.21
CA MET A 390 38.37 22.37 29.81
C MET A 390 38.73 22.61 28.33
N LYS A 391 39.95 22.30 27.95
CA LYS A 391 40.37 22.33 26.55
C LYS A 391 39.48 21.42 25.70
N ASN A 392 38.89 21.96 24.66
CA ASN A 392 37.85 21.35 23.82
C ASN A 392 36.55 21.06 24.60
N GLY A 393 36.26 21.83 25.64
CA GLY A 393 35.00 21.81 26.39
C GLY A 393 33.86 22.47 25.62
N PHE A 394 32.71 22.63 26.26
CA PHE A 394 31.56 23.24 25.60
C PHE A 394 31.81 24.65 25.08
N ALA A 395 32.66 25.42 25.76
CA ALA A 395 33.03 26.77 25.32
C ALA A 395 33.89 26.80 24.03
N ASP A 396 34.70 25.78 23.81
CA ASP A 396 35.55 25.67 22.64
C ASP A 396 34.89 24.84 21.51
N SER A 397 33.66 24.33 21.73
CA SER A 397 33.00 23.41 20.81
C SER A 397 32.49 24.11 19.56
N GLY A 398 32.85 23.56 18.38
CA GLY A 398 32.26 24.00 17.13
C GLY A 398 30.85 23.46 16.86
N ILE A 399 30.28 22.63 17.76
CA ILE A 399 28.91 22.09 17.65
C ILE A 399 27.93 23.16 18.10
N ARG A 400 26.95 23.52 17.26
CA ARG A 400 26.01 24.62 17.50
C ARG A 400 25.14 24.39 18.73
N MET A 401 24.72 23.15 18.96
CA MET A 401 23.97 22.77 20.16
C MET A 401 24.73 23.12 21.45
N ASN A 402 26.05 23.12 21.42
CA ASN A 402 26.91 23.44 22.57
C ASN A 402 27.03 24.93 22.83
N THR A 403 26.74 25.79 21.86
CA THR A 403 26.71 27.27 22.08
C THR A 403 25.74 27.69 23.18
N TYR A 404 24.53 27.07 23.16
CA TYR A 404 23.54 27.29 24.22
C TYR A 404 24.11 26.85 25.59
N ILE A 405 24.71 25.66 25.66
CA ILE A 405 25.27 25.10 26.89
C ILE A 405 26.40 25.99 27.41
N ALA A 406 27.29 26.43 26.53
CA ALA A 406 28.40 27.33 26.88
C ALA A 406 27.96 28.69 27.41
N SER A 407 26.77 29.16 27.06
CA SER A 407 26.21 30.42 27.55
C SER A 407 25.75 30.36 29.03
N LYS A 408 25.62 29.17 29.61
CA LYS A 408 25.13 29.01 31.01
C LYS A 408 26.29 28.95 31.99
N ASP A 409 26.08 29.44 33.21
CA ASP A 409 27.08 29.41 34.25
C ASP A 409 26.94 28.21 35.20
N LYS A 410 25.79 27.58 35.23
CA LYS A 410 25.49 26.39 36.02
C LYS A 410 24.57 25.47 35.22
N TRP A 411 24.36 24.27 35.74
CA TRP A 411 23.46 23.30 35.13
C TRP A 411 22.61 22.65 36.22
N THR A 412 21.44 23.20 36.45
CA THR A 412 20.47 22.80 37.48
C THR A 412 19.12 22.53 36.80
N LEU A 413 18.08 22.27 37.60
CA LEU A 413 16.72 22.11 37.09
C LEU A 413 16.29 23.29 36.21
N ALA A 414 16.60 24.52 36.65
CA ALA A 414 16.21 25.72 35.91
C ALA A 414 16.83 25.78 34.50
N GLU A 415 18.12 25.39 34.34
CA GLU A 415 18.78 25.37 33.03
C GLU A 415 18.29 24.23 32.18
N LEU A 416 17.91 23.07 32.75
CA LEU A 416 17.29 21.97 32.08
C LEU A 416 15.91 22.34 31.49
N GLU A 417 15.07 23.01 32.31
CA GLU A 417 13.74 23.51 31.92
C GLU A 417 13.84 24.59 30.83
N ASP A 418 14.75 25.53 30.97
CA ASP A 418 14.99 26.63 30.02
C ASP A 418 15.47 26.04 28.66
N ARG A 419 16.43 25.12 28.69
CA ARG A 419 16.89 24.44 27.48
C ARG A 419 15.79 23.60 26.84
N ASN A 420 14.98 22.90 27.64
CA ASN A 420 13.85 22.16 27.17
C ASN A 420 12.88 23.05 26.39
N SER A 421 12.50 24.18 26.98
CA SER A 421 11.61 25.15 26.33
C SER A 421 12.21 25.70 25.02
N HIS A 422 13.52 26.02 25.02
CA HIS A 422 14.24 26.46 23.83
C HIS A 422 14.24 25.37 22.74
N LEU A 423 14.52 24.11 23.10
CA LEU A 423 14.52 22.98 22.15
C LEU A 423 13.12 22.64 21.64
N MET A 424 12.07 22.79 22.46
CA MET A 424 10.69 22.57 22.00
C MET A 424 10.25 23.64 20.99
N SER A 425 10.59 24.92 21.21
CA SER A 425 10.35 25.97 20.23
C SER A 425 11.06 25.66 18.90
N LYS A 426 12.34 25.25 18.98
CA LYS A 426 13.12 24.86 17.81
C LYS A 426 12.54 23.61 17.13
N ALA A 427 12.01 22.66 17.88
CA ALA A 427 11.38 21.44 17.36
C ALA A 427 10.15 21.75 16.51
N LEU A 428 9.32 22.73 16.91
CA LEU A 428 8.17 23.16 16.10
C LEU A 428 8.58 23.81 14.77
N GLU A 429 9.73 24.47 14.72
CA GLU A 429 10.29 25.01 13.48
C GLU A 429 10.86 23.90 12.57
N ILE A 430 11.48 22.87 13.14
CA ILE A 430 12.10 21.77 12.40
C ILE A 430 11.06 20.81 11.84
N TRP A 431 10.03 20.51 12.62
CA TRP A 431 8.95 19.56 12.29
C TRP A 431 7.57 20.25 12.35
N PRO A 432 7.33 21.28 11.51
CA PRO A 432 6.05 22.00 11.53
C PRO A 432 4.90 21.10 11.09
N LEU A 433 3.70 21.47 11.51
CA LEU A 433 2.48 20.93 10.93
C LEU A 433 2.36 21.37 9.46
N PRO A 434 1.86 20.52 8.58
CA PRO A 434 1.53 20.93 7.23
C PRO A 434 0.47 22.03 7.26
N GLN A 435 0.55 22.93 6.29
CA GLN A 435 -0.51 23.91 6.04
C GLN A 435 -1.30 23.47 4.82
N SER A 436 -2.60 23.67 4.84
CA SER A 436 -3.46 23.36 3.71
C SER A 436 -4.62 24.33 3.64
N ASP A 437 -4.78 24.96 2.50
CA ASP A 437 -5.95 25.77 2.14
C ASP A 437 -7.00 24.93 1.38
N PHE A 438 -6.69 23.67 1.12
CA PHE A 438 -7.56 22.76 0.40
C PHE A 438 -8.83 22.44 1.20
N LYS A 439 -9.97 22.56 0.52
CA LYS A 439 -11.27 22.18 1.07
C LYS A 439 -11.93 21.25 0.07
N PRO A 440 -12.06 19.95 0.41
CA PRO A 440 -12.77 19.04 -0.47
C PRO A 440 -14.22 19.46 -0.63
N SER A 441 -14.77 19.20 -1.82
CA SER A 441 -16.20 19.46 -2.14
C SER A 441 -17.14 18.58 -1.31
N GLU A 442 -16.65 17.42 -0.86
CA GLU A 442 -17.37 16.47 -0.01
C GLU A 442 -16.66 16.24 1.32
N LYS A 443 -17.45 16.05 2.38
CA LYS A 443 -16.93 15.69 3.71
C LYS A 443 -16.24 14.35 3.66
N GLN A 444 -14.98 14.31 4.07
CA GLN A 444 -14.23 13.06 4.15
C GLN A 444 -14.68 12.24 5.36
N LEU A 445 -14.93 10.95 5.12
CA LEU A 445 -15.31 10.01 6.16
C LEU A 445 -14.07 9.54 6.92
N ASP A 446 -14.24 9.37 8.22
CA ASP A 446 -13.23 8.73 9.08
C ASP A 446 -13.01 7.28 8.64
N SER A 447 -11.76 6.82 8.57
CA SER A 447 -11.45 5.48 8.06
C SER A 447 -10.54 4.71 9.01
N CYS A 448 -10.80 3.41 9.15
CA CYS A 448 -9.95 2.45 9.85
C CYS A 448 -9.93 1.11 9.10
N THR A 449 -8.98 0.24 9.41
CA THR A 449 -8.86 -1.09 8.82
C THR A 449 -9.34 -2.17 9.77
N LEU A 450 -9.56 -3.38 9.26
CA LEU A 450 -9.85 -4.54 10.11
C LEU A 450 -8.67 -4.91 11.02
N GLU A 451 -7.44 -4.52 10.67
CA GLU A 451 -6.25 -4.73 11.51
C GLU A 451 -6.26 -3.82 12.75
N ASP A 452 -6.85 -2.63 12.63
CA ASP A 452 -6.89 -1.65 13.73
C ASP A 452 -7.68 -2.21 14.91
N ASP A 453 -7.07 -2.17 16.09
CA ASP A 453 -7.72 -2.54 17.35
C ASP A 453 -8.50 -1.34 17.92
N VAL A 454 -9.45 -0.82 17.14
CA VAL A 454 -10.32 0.30 17.51
C VAL A 454 -11.67 -0.24 17.96
N ASN A 455 -12.16 0.31 19.06
CA ASN A 455 -13.54 0.00 19.49
C ASN A 455 -14.54 0.72 18.57
N LEU A 456 -15.19 -0.05 17.71
CA LEU A 456 -16.20 0.44 16.77
C LEU A 456 -17.65 0.21 17.26
N SER A 457 -17.84 -0.15 18.55
CA SER A 457 -19.16 -0.28 19.15
C SER A 457 -19.91 1.04 19.10
N GLY A 458 -21.11 1.03 18.52
CA GLY A 458 -21.93 2.23 18.38
C GLY A 458 -21.59 3.12 17.17
N ARG A 459 -20.41 2.95 16.54
CA ARG A 459 -20.07 3.68 15.31
C ARG A 459 -20.85 3.10 14.12
N LYS A 460 -21.34 3.99 13.25
CA LYS A 460 -22.04 3.59 12.01
C LYS A 460 -21.05 3.52 10.87
N ILE A 461 -21.11 2.46 10.06
CA ILE A 461 -20.35 2.33 8.82
C ILE A 461 -21.12 3.00 7.67
N ALA A 462 -20.40 3.70 6.78
CA ALA A 462 -20.96 4.31 5.57
C ALA A 462 -20.64 3.47 4.31
N LYS A 463 -19.42 3.00 4.23
CA LYS A 463 -18.92 2.19 3.12
C LYS A 463 -17.70 1.38 3.57
N TYR A 464 -17.33 0.37 2.80
CA TYR A 464 -16.07 -0.33 2.98
C TYR A 464 -15.30 -0.42 1.66
N ALA A 465 -14.00 -0.61 1.75
CA ALA A 465 -13.17 -0.99 0.62
C ALA A 465 -12.47 -2.30 0.95
N TYR A 466 -12.49 -3.24 0.01
CA TYR A 466 -11.74 -4.48 0.06
C TYR A 466 -11.07 -4.70 -1.28
N LYS A 467 -9.73 -4.82 -1.28
CA LYS A 467 -8.91 -4.82 -2.51
C LYS A 467 -9.27 -3.58 -3.36
N ASN A 468 -9.60 -3.76 -4.64
CA ASN A 468 -9.92 -2.66 -5.56
C ASN A 468 -11.41 -2.28 -5.57
N MET A 469 -12.24 -2.90 -4.72
CA MET A 469 -13.69 -2.61 -4.64
C MET A 469 -14.01 -1.75 -3.44
N GLU A 470 -14.71 -0.64 -3.67
CA GLU A 470 -15.29 0.19 -2.64
C GLU A 470 -16.80 0.14 -2.79
N GLN A 471 -17.50 -0.18 -1.70
CA GLN A 471 -18.96 -0.36 -1.73
C GLN A 471 -19.63 0.30 -0.52
N PRO A 472 -20.67 1.12 -0.73
CA PRO A 472 -21.47 1.66 0.33
C PRO A 472 -22.31 0.56 0.99
N VAL A 473 -22.46 0.68 2.29
CA VAL A 473 -23.32 -0.21 3.11
C VAL A 473 -24.08 0.58 4.15
N ASN A 474 -25.21 0.06 4.56
CA ASN A 474 -26.04 0.72 5.57
C ASN A 474 -25.76 0.18 6.98
N SER A 475 -25.15 -0.98 7.09
CA SER A 475 -24.90 -1.63 8.37
C SER A 475 -23.65 -2.50 8.36
N TRP A 476 -23.13 -2.78 9.55
CA TRP A 476 -22.05 -3.74 9.75
C TRP A 476 -22.40 -5.16 9.30
N ILE A 477 -23.69 -5.50 9.28
CA ILE A 477 -24.17 -6.81 8.80
C ILE A 477 -24.05 -6.90 7.29
N ASP A 478 -24.43 -5.84 6.56
CA ASP A 478 -24.34 -5.81 5.10
C ASP A 478 -22.89 -5.92 4.65
N MET A 479 -21.98 -5.19 5.31
CA MET A 479 -20.54 -5.30 5.05
C MET A 479 -20.03 -6.71 5.32
N PHE A 480 -20.40 -7.32 6.47
CA PHE A 480 -19.99 -8.66 6.87
C PHE A 480 -20.42 -9.71 5.84
N GLU A 481 -21.67 -9.63 5.37
CA GLU A 481 -22.21 -10.51 4.32
C GLU A 481 -21.44 -10.39 3.02
N LEU A 482 -21.27 -9.16 2.53
CA LEU A 482 -20.66 -8.92 1.24
C LEU A 482 -19.19 -9.34 1.22
N VAL A 483 -18.44 -9.03 2.27
CA VAL A 483 -17.03 -9.44 2.37
C VAL A 483 -16.89 -10.96 2.48
N LEU A 484 -17.74 -11.64 3.24
CA LEU A 484 -17.71 -13.11 3.30
C LEU A 484 -18.07 -13.75 1.97
N LYS A 485 -19.01 -13.20 1.22
CA LYS A 485 -19.33 -13.66 -0.14
C LYS A 485 -18.15 -13.50 -1.09
N MET A 486 -17.39 -12.41 -0.96
CA MET A 486 -16.17 -12.19 -1.75
C MET A 486 -15.08 -13.21 -1.39
N LEU A 487 -14.79 -13.40 -0.11
CA LEU A 487 -13.83 -14.40 0.36
C LEU A 487 -14.22 -15.82 -0.08
N HIS A 488 -15.51 -16.15 0.03
CA HIS A 488 -16.03 -17.46 -0.40
C HIS A 488 -15.92 -17.67 -1.92
N ALA A 489 -16.10 -16.61 -2.70
CA ALA A 489 -15.91 -16.67 -4.15
C ALA A 489 -14.44 -16.92 -4.55
N GLU A 490 -13.48 -16.46 -3.73
CA GLU A 490 -12.05 -16.71 -3.94
C GLU A 490 -11.65 -18.16 -3.63
N ASP A 491 -12.15 -18.71 -2.53
CA ASP A 491 -11.93 -20.12 -2.14
C ASP A 491 -13.17 -20.70 -1.44
N LYS A 492 -13.96 -21.44 -2.19
CA LYS A 492 -15.19 -22.07 -1.68
C LYS A 492 -14.95 -23.15 -0.63
N SER A 493 -13.73 -23.70 -0.56
CA SER A 493 -13.44 -24.86 0.30
C SER A 493 -13.46 -24.52 1.79
N ILE A 494 -13.09 -23.30 2.18
CA ILE A 494 -12.89 -22.91 3.58
C ILE A 494 -14.21 -22.84 4.36
N LEU A 495 -15.18 -22.03 3.88
CA LEU A 495 -16.49 -21.97 4.54
C LEU A 495 -17.26 -23.28 4.42
N THR A 496 -17.14 -23.98 3.29
CA THR A 496 -17.75 -25.30 3.12
C THR A 496 -17.21 -26.28 4.17
N LYS A 497 -15.89 -26.35 4.38
CA LYS A 497 -15.29 -27.19 5.41
C LYS A 497 -15.80 -26.83 6.80
N LEU A 498 -15.85 -25.53 7.15
CA LEU A 498 -16.37 -25.06 8.44
C LEU A 498 -17.86 -25.41 8.64
N ALA A 499 -18.67 -25.31 7.58
CA ALA A 499 -20.11 -25.60 7.64
C ALA A 499 -20.43 -27.09 7.88
N TYR A 500 -19.55 -28.00 7.43
CA TYR A 500 -19.70 -29.45 7.59
C TYR A 500 -18.81 -30.04 8.72
N GLU A 501 -18.17 -29.19 9.52
CA GLU A 501 -17.34 -29.64 10.66
C GLU A 501 -18.25 -30.21 11.78
N THR A 502 -18.17 -31.50 12.00
CA THR A 502 -19.02 -32.20 12.99
C THR A 502 -18.46 -32.17 14.40
N ASN A 503 -17.22 -31.80 14.57
CA ASN A 503 -16.55 -31.75 15.88
C ASN A 503 -15.74 -30.44 16.00
N PRO A 504 -16.40 -29.32 16.35
CA PRO A 504 -15.76 -28.03 16.31
C PRO A 504 -14.62 -27.91 17.31
N THR A 505 -13.44 -28.35 16.92
CA THR A 505 -12.18 -28.04 17.62
C THR A 505 -11.75 -26.59 17.35
N VAL A 506 -12.36 -25.97 16.34
CA VAL A 506 -12.13 -24.59 15.94
C VAL A 506 -13.34 -23.78 16.37
N ASP A 507 -13.13 -22.85 17.28
CA ASP A 507 -14.12 -21.90 17.82
C ASP A 507 -14.90 -21.13 16.71
N LEU A 508 -14.33 -20.99 15.51
CA LEU A 508 -15.00 -20.36 14.36
C LEU A 508 -16.12 -21.22 13.77
N ALA A 509 -16.03 -22.55 13.84
CA ALA A 509 -17.07 -23.46 13.33
C ALA A 509 -18.40 -23.35 14.11
N ALA A 510 -18.40 -22.80 15.32
CA ALA A 510 -19.61 -22.52 16.07
C ALA A 510 -20.51 -21.42 15.45
N TYR A 511 -19.97 -20.65 14.51
CA TYR A 511 -20.65 -19.55 13.82
C TYR A 511 -20.95 -19.84 12.35
N VAL A 512 -20.67 -21.05 11.87
CA VAL A 512 -20.91 -21.48 10.48
C VAL A 512 -21.62 -22.83 10.50
N SER A 513 -22.68 -22.99 9.72
CA SER A 513 -23.43 -24.26 9.62
C SER A 513 -23.96 -24.51 8.22
N ASN A 514 -24.17 -25.76 7.88
CA ASN A 514 -24.89 -26.19 6.67
C ASN A 514 -26.40 -26.24 6.86
N ARG A 515 -26.90 -25.89 8.06
CA ARG A 515 -28.34 -25.88 8.41
C ARG A 515 -28.70 -24.55 9.03
N GLN A 516 -29.71 -23.91 8.48
CA GLN A 516 -30.23 -22.64 8.98
C GLN A 516 -30.65 -22.68 10.46
N GLY A 517 -31.24 -23.81 10.90
CA GLY A 517 -31.77 -23.98 12.25
C GLY A 517 -30.74 -24.11 13.37
N ASP A 518 -29.47 -24.31 13.05
CA ASP A 518 -28.38 -24.44 14.04
C ASP A 518 -27.90 -23.08 14.54
N LEU A 519 -28.24 -21.99 13.84
CA LEU A 519 -27.82 -20.62 14.14
C LEU A 519 -28.98 -19.79 14.68
N ARG A 520 -28.68 -18.83 15.58
CA ARG A 520 -29.69 -17.90 16.13
C ARG A 520 -30.25 -16.94 15.10
N GLY A 521 -29.44 -16.59 14.12
CA GLY A 521 -29.77 -15.78 12.98
C GLY A 521 -28.87 -16.14 11.81
N ALA A 522 -29.44 -16.93 10.89
CA ALA A 522 -28.66 -17.42 9.74
C ALA A 522 -28.60 -16.39 8.64
N LEU A 523 -27.37 -16.12 8.16
CA LEU A 523 -27.04 -15.34 7.00
C LEU A 523 -26.53 -16.29 5.92
N GLU A 524 -27.22 -16.41 4.80
CA GLU A 524 -26.85 -17.30 3.71
C GLU A 524 -25.73 -16.68 2.86
N ILE A 525 -24.59 -17.34 2.82
CA ILE A 525 -23.42 -16.91 2.05
C ILE A 525 -23.42 -17.58 0.66
N ASP A 526 -23.66 -18.89 0.61
CA ASP A 526 -23.86 -19.69 -0.60
C ASP A 526 -24.92 -20.77 -0.33
N ASP A 527 -25.37 -21.52 -1.33
CA ASP A 527 -26.37 -22.57 -1.18
C ASP A 527 -25.96 -23.59 -0.10
N GLY A 528 -26.74 -23.64 0.98
CA GLY A 528 -26.49 -24.51 2.12
C GLY A 528 -25.29 -24.13 3.00
N ILE A 529 -24.81 -22.89 2.93
CA ILE A 529 -23.75 -22.37 3.80
C ILE A 529 -24.24 -21.12 4.52
N PHE A 530 -24.39 -21.22 5.83
CA PHE A 530 -24.93 -20.17 6.70
C PHE A 530 -23.91 -19.71 7.73
N VAL A 531 -23.94 -18.41 8.04
CA VAL A 531 -23.08 -17.77 9.05
C VAL A 531 -23.96 -17.01 10.04
N GLU A 532 -23.59 -16.99 11.33
CA GLU A 532 -24.32 -16.30 12.40
C GLU A 532 -24.31 -14.78 12.20
N ARG A 533 -25.50 -14.18 12.00
CA ARG A 533 -25.66 -12.72 11.82
C ARG A 533 -25.90 -11.96 13.12
N ASN A 534 -26.52 -12.62 14.13
CA ASN A 534 -26.92 -12.00 15.38
C ASN A 534 -25.74 -11.89 16.37
N THR A 535 -24.74 -11.10 15.99
CA THR A 535 -23.52 -10.83 16.76
C THR A 535 -23.34 -9.32 16.95
N SER A 536 -22.63 -8.92 18.02
CA SER A 536 -22.24 -7.51 18.19
C SER A 536 -21.24 -7.06 17.10
N THR A 537 -21.07 -5.76 16.92
CA THR A 537 -20.09 -5.21 15.98
C THR A 537 -18.68 -5.73 16.28
N GLU A 538 -18.27 -5.73 17.55
CA GLU A 538 -16.96 -6.24 17.96
C GLU A 538 -16.78 -7.72 17.62
N LEU A 539 -17.80 -8.54 17.91
CA LEU A 539 -17.74 -9.97 17.59
C LEU A 539 -17.70 -10.21 16.07
N LYS A 540 -18.47 -9.43 15.27
CA LYS A 540 -18.40 -9.48 13.80
C LYS A 540 -16.98 -9.19 13.29
N LEU A 541 -16.34 -8.15 13.81
CA LEU A 541 -14.97 -7.78 13.42
C LEU A 541 -13.96 -8.84 13.88
N SER A 542 -14.15 -9.40 15.09
CA SER A 542 -13.32 -10.51 15.57
C SER A 542 -13.47 -11.76 14.70
N LEU A 543 -14.70 -12.12 14.32
CA LEU A 543 -14.97 -13.23 13.38
C LEU A 543 -14.36 -12.94 12.02
N MET A 544 -14.49 -11.71 11.51
CA MET A 544 -13.91 -11.31 10.23
C MET A 544 -12.37 -11.46 10.21
N ARG A 545 -11.66 -11.02 11.29
CA ARG A 545 -10.21 -11.24 11.42
C ARG A 545 -9.84 -12.73 11.35
N ARG A 546 -10.66 -13.58 11.95
CA ARG A 546 -10.45 -15.03 11.97
C ARG A 546 -10.75 -15.66 10.61
N PHE A 547 -11.79 -15.21 9.90
CA PHE A 547 -12.05 -15.62 8.52
C PHE A 547 -10.90 -15.20 7.61
N PHE A 548 -10.44 -13.95 7.68
CA PHE A 548 -9.30 -13.48 6.92
C PHE A 548 -8.07 -14.37 7.14
N LYS A 549 -7.79 -14.75 8.39
CA LYS A 549 -6.71 -15.69 8.71
C LYS A 549 -6.90 -17.05 8.05
N CYS A 550 -8.10 -17.60 8.04
CA CYS A 550 -8.40 -18.89 7.38
C CYS A 550 -8.20 -18.80 5.86
N TYR A 551 -8.60 -17.69 5.26
CA TYR A 551 -8.40 -17.42 3.83
C TYR A 551 -6.97 -16.97 3.48
N GLY A 552 -6.11 -16.74 4.47
CA GLY A 552 -4.78 -16.17 4.27
C GLY A 552 -4.84 -14.78 3.63
N ALA A 553 -5.94 -14.05 3.85
CA ALA A 553 -6.13 -12.68 3.41
C ALA A 553 -5.55 -11.70 4.44
N ASP A 554 -5.06 -10.55 3.96
CA ASP A 554 -4.49 -9.52 4.81
C ASP A 554 -5.62 -8.68 5.42
N THR A 555 -5.66 -8.58 6.75
CA THR A 555 -6.68 -7.79 7.46
C THR A 555 -6.57 -6.29 7.18
N SER A 556 -5.43 -5.80 6.75
CA SER A 556 -5.24 -4.41 6.35
C SER A 556 -5.91 -4.07 5.01
N ASP A 557 -6.26 -5.07 4.19
CA ASP A 557 -6.95 -4.88 2.91
C ASP A 557 -8.43 -4.51 3.05
N LEU A 558 -9.04 -4.71 4.24
CA LEU A 558 -10.42 -4.33 4.51
C LEU A 558 -10.47 -3.01 5.27
N VAL A 559 -10.90 -1.96 4.58
CA VAL A 559 -11.02 -0.59 5.12
C VAL A 559 -12.50 -0.27 5.36
N PHE A 560 -12.79 0.29 6.52
CA PHE A 560 -14.10 0.82 6.87
C PHE A 560 -14.08 2.33 6.81
N PHE A 561 -15.13 2.93 6.27
CA PHE A 561 -15.37 4.37 6.30
C PHE A 561 -16.56 4.61 7.21
N LEU A 562 -16.34 5.39 8.26
CA LEU A 562 -17.27 5.57 9.35
C LEU A 562 -18.04 6.88 9.20
N ARG A 563 -19.30 6.89 9.62
CA ARG A 563 -20.08 8.12 9.76
C ARG A 563 -19.61 8.86 11.00
N ASP A 564 -19.57 10.19 10.94
CA ASP A 564 -19.36 11.01 12.14
C ASP A 564 -20.57 10.87 13.09
N GLU A 565 -20.32 11.03 14.38
CA GLU A 565 -21.37 10.89 15.41
C GLU A 565 -22.52 11.91 15.22
N ASN A 566 -22.24 13.04 14.56
CA ASN A 566 -23.19 14.11 14.28
C ASN A 566 -23.83 14.02 12.88
N ASP A 567 -23.43 13.04 12.06
CA ASP A 567 -24.01 12.88 10.73
C ASP A 567 -25.39 12.20 10.86
N THR A 568 -26.43 12.93 10.49
CA THR A 568 -27.74 12.35 10.29
C THR A 568 -27.75 11.53 9.00
N ASP A 569 -28.60 10.49 8.91
CA ASP A 569 -28.68 9.61 7.72
C ASP A 569 -29.01 10.41 6.41
N GLU A 570 -29.39 11.68 6.53
CA GLU A 570 -29.70 12.59 5.43
C GLU A 570 -28.46 13.25 4.81
N ASP A 571 -27.39 13.51 5.58
CA ASP A 571 -26.24 14.32 5.12
C ASP A 571 -25.29 13.60 4.16
N ILE A 572 -25.11 12.28 4.30
CA ILE A 572 -24.22 11.49 3.41
C ILE A 572 -24.98 10.88 2.23
N SER A 573 -26.28 10.62 2.42
CA SER A 573 -27.16 10.18 1.33
C SER A 573 -27.56 11.32 0.41
N GLY A 574 -27.60 12.56 0.91
CA GLY A 574 -28.06 13.73 0.17
C GLY A 574 -27.25 14.05 -1.07
N THR A 575 -25.95 14.21 -0.92
CA THR A 575 -25.06 14.62 -2.02
C THR A 575 -25.00 13.60 -3.16
N ARG A 576 -24.91 12.33 -2.85
CA ARG A 576 -24.85 11.24 -3.86
C ARG A 576 -26.20 11.01 -4.53
N TYR A 577 -27.28 11.08 -3.77
CA TYR A 577 -28.63 10.96 -4.32
C TYR A 577 -29.02 12.20 -5.11
N GLU A 578 -28.59 13.40 -4.69
CA GLU A 578 -28.77 14.63 -5.44
C GLU A 578 -27.97 14.63 -6.74
N LEU A 579 -26.71 14.17 -6.72
CA LEU A 579 -25.88 14.01 -7.92
C LEU A 579 -26.56 13.07 -8.94
N ARG A 580 -27.03 11.90 -8.49
CA ARG A 580 -27.74 10.94 -9.34
C ARG A 580 -29.05 11.51 -9.86
N LYS A 581 -29.84 12.19 -9.04
CA LYS A 581 -31.06 12.86 -9.48
C LYS A 581 -30.78 13.95 -10.50
N ARG A 582 -29.73 14.78 -10.30
CA ARG A 582 -29.31 15.81 -11.25
C ARG A 582 -28.89 15.17 -12.57
N TYR A 583 -28.05 14.15 -12.52
CA TYR A 583 -27.64 13.42 -13.72
C TYR A 583 -28.84 12.81 -14.44
N TRP A 584 -29.72 12.10 -13.74
CA TRP A 584 -30.89 11.51 -14.38
C TRP A 584 -31.90 12.53 -14.87
N ALA A 585 -32.04 13.67 -14.22
CA ALA A 585 -32.84 14.76 -14.75
C ALA A 585 -32.27 15.26 -16.10
N TYR A 586 -30.97 15.45 -16.18
CA TYR A 586 -30.27 15.82 -17.40
C TYR A 586 -30.34 14.73 -18.48
N ALA A 587 -30.02 13.49 -18.16
CA ALA A 587 -29.99 12.38 -19.12
C ALA A 587 -31.39 11.99 -19.67
N LEU A 588 -32.44 12.11 -18.83
CA LEU A 588 -33.80 11.77 -19.22
C LEU A 588 -34.34 12.70 -20.33
N GLU A 589 -33.86 13.93 -20.46
CA GLU A 589 -34.22 14.81 -21.59
C GLU A 589 -33.81 14.17 -22.92
N TYR A 590 -32.58 13.65 -23.00
CA TYR A 590 -32.05 12.99 -24.19
C TYR A 590 -32.71 11.60 -24.42
N ILE A 591 -32.89 10.83 -23.36
CA ILE A 591 -33.47 9.46 -23.43
C ILE A 591 -34.95 9.57 -23.90
N LYS A 592 -35.74 10.46 -23.29
CA LYS A 592 -37.16 10.69 -23.68
C LYS A 592 -37.29 11.20 -25.09
N ALA A 593 -36.44 12.15 -25.51
CA ALA A 593 -36.41 12.65 -26.88
C ALA A 593 -36.13 11.51 -27.89
N ALA A 594 -35.22 10.59 -27.59
CA ALA A 594 -34.90 9.45 -28.47
C ALA A 594 -36.04 8.44 -28.57
N HIS A 595 -36.76 8.19 -27.48
CA HIS A 595 -37.86 7.23 -27.42
C HIS A 595 -39.23 7.73 -27.81
N GLY A 596 -39.44 9.09 -27.84
CA GLY A 596 -40.70 9.74 -28.12
C GLY A 596 -41.79 9.53 -27.04
N ASP A 597 -42.96 10.15 -27.27
CA ASP A 597 -44.04 10.26 -26.27
C ASP A 597 -44.62 8.91 -25.81
N ASN A 598 -44.55 7.89 -26.63
CA ASN A 598 -45.00 6.53 -26.33
C ASN A 598 -43.87 5.54 -25.93
N GLY A 599 -42.68 6.05 -25.71
CA GLY A 599 -41.48 5.23 -25.42
C GLY A 599 -41.46 4.60 -24.03
N SER A 600 -40.55 3.64 -23.84
CA SER A 600 -40.37 2.88 -22.60
C SER A 600 -40.02 3.73 -21.39
N PHE A 601 -39.45 4.93 -21.58
CA PHE A 601 -39.00 5.83 -20.53
C PHE A 601 -39.95 7.02 -20.26
N ARG A 602 -41.13 7.11 -20.92
CA ARG A 602 -42.00 8.26 -20.80
C ARG A 602 -42.39 8.66 -19.38
N ASN A 603 -42.67 7.64 -18.53
CA ASN A 603 -43.12 7.81 -17.14
C ASN A 603 -41.95 7.66 -16.13
N VAL A 604 -40.71 7.61 -16.59
CA VAL A 604 -39.56 7.50 -15.71
C VAL A 604 -39.20 8.88 -15.18
N ASN A 605 -39.04 8.97 -13.87
CA ASN A 605 -38.59 10.18 -13.17
C ASN A 605 -37.12 10.03 -12.74
N PRO A 606 -36.39 11.15 -12.50
CA PRO A 606 -35.06 11.11 -11.96
C PRO A 606 -34.96 10.28 -10.70
N SER A 607 -34.07 9.29 -10.67
CA SER A 607 -33.90 8.33 -9.58
C SER A 607 -32.71 8.69 -8.70
N LYS A 608 -32.77 8.33 -7.42
CA LYS A 608 -31.64 8.33 -6.50
C LYS A 608 -30.70 7.14 -6.70
N GLU A 609 -31.16 6.13 -7.46
CA GLU A 609 -30.35 4.96 -7.79
C GLU A 609 -29.39 5.27 -8.93
N ASN A 610 -28.34 4.45 -9.06
CA ASN A 610 -27.41 4.57 -10.19
C ASN A 610 -27.96 4.01 -11.50
N TRP A 611 -29.24 3.64 -11.54
CA TRP A 611 -29.94 3.11 -12.71
C TRP A 611 -31.37 3.65 -12.82
N ILE A 612 -31.85 3.65 -14.05
CA ILE A 612 -33.27 3.88 -14.39
C ILE A 612 -33.74 2.82 -15.38
N ASN A 613 -35.00 2.40 -15.27
CA ASN A 613 -35.56 1.32 -16.08
C ASN A 613 -36.65 1.80 -17.02
N GLY A 614 -36.56 1.45 -18.30
CA GLY A 614 -37.61 1.60 -19.30
C GLY A 614 -38.29 0.24 -19.55
N PHE A 615 -39.57 0.13 -19.17
CA PHE A 615 -40.34 -1.06 -19.40
C PHE A 615 -41.07 -1.03 -20.74
N PHE A 616 -41.16 -2.19 -21.42
CA PHE A 616 -41.72 -2.33 -22.78
C PHE A 616 -42.87 -3.32 -22.88
N GLY A 617 -43.54 -3.62 -21.77
CA GLY A 617 -44.80 -4.40 -21.73
C GLY A 617 -44.64 -5.91 -21.58
N ILE A 618 -43.40 -6.42 -21.38
CA ILE A 618 -43.17 -7.82 -21.03
C ILE A 618 -42.81 -7.87 -19.53
N GLY A 619 -43.63 -8.55 -18.74
CA GLY A 619 -43.49 -8.55 -17.28
C GLY A 619 -42.11 -9.03 -16.80
N GLY A 620 -41.40 -8.20 -16.04
CA GLY A 620 -40.07 -8.47 -15.49
C GLY A 620 -38.89 -8.26 -16.42
N PHE A 621 -39.12 -7.75 -17.66
CA PHE A 621 -38.07 -7.40 -18.60
C PHE A 621 -38.05 -5.89 -18.78
N CYS A 622 -36.85 -5.29 -18.80
CA CYS A 622 -36.70 -3.86 -19.01
C CYS A 622 -35.34 -3.55 -19.69
N ILE A 623 -35.24 -2.35 -20.21
CA ILE A 623 -33.97 -1.74 -20.61
C ILE A 623 -33.54 -0.84 -19.46
N SER A 624 -32.38 -1.10 -18.89
CA SER A 624 -31.78 -0.34 -17.79
C SER A 624 -30.65 0.56 -18.31
N CYS A 625 -30.69 1.82 -18.00
CA CYS A 625 -29.57 2.73 -18.15
C CYS A 625 -28.88 2.86 -16.79
N VAL A 626 -27.56 2.65 -16.76
CA VAL A 626 -26.76 2.62 -15.51
C VAL A 626 -25.64 3.63 -15.62
N ALA A 627 -25.48 4.50 -14.61
CA ALA A 627 -24.43 5.50 -14.52
C ALA A 627 -23.61 5.28 -13.24
N ASN A 628 -22.33 4.99 -13.40
CA ASN A 628 -21.38 4.77 -12.33
C ASN A 628 -20.22 5.77 -12.37
N TYR A 629 -19.24 5.56 -11.50
CA TYR A 629 -18.08 6.44 -11.32
C TYR A 629 -16.98 6.25 -12.36
N ASP A 630 -17.05 5.16 -13.15
CA ASP A 630 -16.03 4.75 -14.12
C ASP A 630 -16.61 4.28 -15.46
N VAL A 631 -17.95 4.08 -15.51
CA VAL A 631 -18.61 3.46 -16.66
C VAL A 631 -20.07 3.85 -16.74
N ALA A 632 -20.57 4.08 -17.96
CA ALA A 632 -21.99 4.12 -18.28
C ALA A 632 -22.40 2.84 -19.04
N ARG A 633 -23.58 2.27 -18.72
CA ARG A 633 -24.05 1.04 -19.35
C ARG A 633 -25.50 1.15 -19.79
N VAL A 634 -25.80 0.41 -20.84
CA VAL A 634 -27.21 0.08 -21.18
C VAL A 634 -27.34 -1.44 -21.16
N GLU A 635 -28.32 -1.92 -20.44
CA GLU A 635 -28.54 -3.32 -20.18
C GLU A 635 -29.97 -3.71 -20.55
N LEU A 636 -30.14 -4.77 -21.34
CA LEU A 636 -31.39 -5.50 -21.37
C LEU A 636 -31.41 -6.45 -20.17
N VAL A 637 -32.35 -6.23 -19.27
CA VAL A 637 -32.52 -7.04 -18.07
C VAL A 637 -33.66 -8.04 -18.28
N LEU A 638 -33.36 -9.33 -18.23
CA LEU A 638 -34.33 -10.42 -18.26
C LEU A 638 -34.52 -10.90 -16.82
N GLY A 639 -35.36 -10.18 -16.04
CA GLY A 639 -35.46 -10.28 -14.59
C GLY A 639 -36.87 -10.63 -14.08
N ASN A 640 -37.62 -11.47 -14.78
CA ASN A 640 -38.90 -12.01 -14.29
C ASN A 640 -38.69 -12.87 -13.03
N GLY A 641 -39.65 -12.92 -12.14
CA GLY A 641 -39.60 -13.76 -10.91
C GLY A 641 -39.33 -15.26 -11.16
N ASN A 642 -39.55 -15.73 -12.37
CA ASN A 642 -39.31 -17.11 -12.82
C ASN A 642 -37.97 -17.25 -13.55
N LYS A 643 -37.02 -17.96 -12.93
CA LYS A 643 -35.66 -18.18 -13.45
C LYS A 643 -35.67 -18.85 -14.83
N ASP A 644 -36.49 -19.90 -15.00
CA ASP A 644 -36.52 -20.67 -16.26
C ASP A 644 -37.04 -19.85 -17.44
N LYS A 645 -38.00 -18.94 -17.19
CA LYS A 645 -38.50 -18.00 -18.18
C LYS A 645 -37.38 -17.03 -18.62
N ASN A 646 -36.57 -16.54 -17.68
CA ASN A 646 -35.47 -15.64 -17.96
C ASN A 646 -34.38 -16.33 -18.77
N LYS A 647 -34.03 -17.58 -18.42
CA LYS A 647 -33.01 -18.34 -19.13
C LYS A 647 -33.47 -18.74 -20.53
N LYS A 648 -34.72 -19.12 -20.70
CA LYS A 648 -35.33 -19.39 -22.02
C LYS A 648 -35.29 -18.13 -22.91
N ALA A 649 -35.63 -16.98 -22.36
CA ALA A 649 -35.59 -15.71 -23.10
C ALA A 649 -34.15 -15.37 -23.51
N PHE A 650 -33.18 -15.55 -22.61
CA PHE A 650 -31.78 -15.34 -22.92
C PHE A 650 -31.30 -16.29 -24.03
N ASP A 651 -31.55 -17.59 -23.92
CA ASP A 651 -31.13 -18.61 -24.87
C ASP A 651 -31.76 -18.37 -26.27
N TYR A 652 -33.02 -17.91 -26.29
CA TYR A 652 -33.70 -17.52 -27.52
C TYR A 652 -33.02 -16.33 -28.23
N LEU A 653 -32.64 -15.30 -27.47
CA LEU A 653 -31.90 -14.16 -28.02
C LEU A 653 -30.47 -14.55 -28.40
N TYR A 654 -29.81 -15.34 -27.59
CA TYR A 654 -28.43 -15.77 -27.80
C TYR A 654 -28.27 -16.61 -29.07
N ALA A 655 -29.27 -17.46 -29.40
CA ALA A 655 -29.32 -18.19 -30.65
C ALA A 655 -29.37 -17.26 -31.89
N ARG A 656 -29.76 -15.99 -31.72
CA ARG A 656 -29.86 -14.96 -32.76
C ARG A 656 -28.82 -13.86 -32.59
N LYS A 657 -27.79 -14.11 -31.77
CA LYS A 657 -26.75 -13.14 -31.42
C LYS A 657 -26.17 -12.42 -32.66
N ALA A 658 -25.78 -13.17 -33.69
CA ALA A 658 -25.18 -12.60 -34.89
C ALA A 658 -26.14 -11.66 -35.66
N GLU A 659 -27.44 -11.99 -35.71
CA GLU A 659 -28.45 -11.12 -36.33
C GLU A 659 -28.70 -9.85 -35.51
N ILE A 660 -28.78 -9.98 -34.18
CA ILE A 660 -28.98 -8.87 -33.25
C ILE A 660 -27.78 -7.91 -33.32
N GLU A 661 -26.56 -8.43 -33.18
CA GLU A 661 -25.34 -7.61 -33.25
C GLU A 661 -25.18 -6.93 -34.62
N LYS A 662 -25.53 -7.62 -35.72
CA LYS A 662 -25.58 -7.01 -37.06
C LYS A 662 -26.63 -5.89 -37.13
N GLY A 663 -27.82 -6.11 -36.59
CA GLY A 663 -28.89 -5.08 -36.51
C GLY A 663 -28.49 -3.87 -35.70
N LEU A 664 -27.59 -4.05 -34.72
CA LEU A 664 -27.02 -2.98 -33.89
C LEU A 664 -25.78 -2.32 -34.51
N GLY A 665 -25.48 -2.60 -35.77
CA GLY A 665 -24.35 -2.00 -36.49
C GLY A 665 -23.04 -2.77 -36.40
N GLY A 666 -23.08 -4.07 -36.02
CA GLY A 666 -21.90 -4.94 -35.92
C GLY A 666 -21.13 -4.79 -34.59
N VAL A 667 -21.72 -4.13 -33.61
CA VAL A 667 -21.10 -3.96 -32.28
C VAL A 667 -21.25 -5.24 -31.48
N LEU A 668 -20.15 -5.68 -30.85
CA LEU A 668 -20.13 -6.84 -29.97
C LEU A 668 -20.74 -6.47 -28.59
N LEU A 669 -21.74 -7.26 -28.18
CA LEU A 669 -22.39 -7.12 -26.89
C LEU A 669 -21.81 -8.10 -25.88
N GLN A 670 -21.85 -7.73 -24.61
CA GLN A 670 -21.58 -8.66 -23.51
C GLN A 670 -22.87 -9.45 -23.19
N TRP A 671 -22.82 -10.75 -23.34
CA TRP A 671 -23.92 -11.67 -23.07
C TRP A 671 -23.68 -12.41 -21.76
N ALA A 672 -24.48 -12.13 -20.75
CA ALA A 672 -24.34 -12.67 -19.39
C ALA A 672 -25.58 -13.48 -18.99
N ARG A 673 -25.48 -14.80 -19.10
CA ARG A 673 -26.58 -15.71 -18.76
C ARG A 673 -26.79 -15.82 -17.25
N HIS A 674 -25.70 -15.81 -16.47
CA HIS A 674 -25.69 -15.92 -15.00
C HIS A 674 -26.53 -17.08 -14.47
N ASP A 675 -26.06 -18.30 -14.65
CA ASP A 675 -26.80 -19.52 -14.26
C ASP A 675 -27.11 -19.60 -12.77
N ASP A 676 -26.32 -18.91 -11.93
CA ASP A 676 -26.48 -18.88 -10.49
C ASP A 676 -27.53 -17.88 -10.01
N THR A 677 -27.94 -16.90 -10.82
CA THR A 677 -28.95 -15.90 -10.48
C THR A 677 -30.24 -16.05 -11.29
N LYS A 678 -31.32 -15.39 -10.82
CA LYS A 678 -32.59 -15.39 -11.54
C LYS A 678 -32.53 -14.62 -12.86
N ALA A 679 -31.81 -13.48 -12.87
CA ALA A 679 -31.76 -12.59 -14.03
C ALA A 679 -30.66 -12.99 -15.01
N SER A 680 -30.81 -12.54 -16.26
CA SER A 680 -29.80 -12.60 -17.32
C SER A 680 -29.73 -11.25 -18.01
N TYR A 681 -28.58 -10.91 -18.58
CA TYR A 681 -28.31 -9.58 -19.11
C TYR A 681 -27.68 -9.62 -20.49
N VAL A 682 -28.01 -8.60 -21.30
CA VAL A 682 -27.27 -8.25 -22.52
C VAL A 682 -26.82 -6.79 -22.36
N VAL A 683 -25.51 -6.55 -22.41
CA VAL A 683 -24.92 -5.27 -21.95
C VAL A 683 -24.04 -4.65 -23.02
N ILE A 684 -24.13 -3.31 -23.12
CA ILE A 684 -23.14 -2.47 -23.78
C ILE A 684 -22.61 -1.43 -22.82
N ARG A 685 -21.33 -1.06 -22.95
CA ARG A 685 -20.64 -0.17 -22.04
C ARG A 685 -20.00 1.01 -22.75
N LEU A 686 -19.88 2.11 -22.04
CA LEU A 686 -19.05 3.26 -22.33
C LEU A 686 -18.09 3.42 -21.17
N GLU A 687 -16.83 3.09 -21.40
CA GLU A 687 -15.76 3.13 -20.39
C GLU A 687 -15.16 4.54 -20.27
N ASN A 688 -14.44 4.79 -19.17
CA ASN A 688 -13.72 6.03 -18.91
C ASN A 688 -14.62 7.28 -18.84
N VAL A 689 -15.80 7.15 -18.27
CA VAL A 689 -16.75 8.24 -18.00
C VAL A 689 -17.27 8.13 -16.58
N SER A 690 -17.51 9.25 -15.91
CA SER A 690 -17.93 9.30 -14.52
C SER A 690 -19.18 10.15 -14.33
N ILE A 691 -20.12 9.66 -13.50
CA ILE A 691 -21.27 10.46 -13.08
C ILE A 691 -20.85 11.69 -12.25
N GLU A 692 -19.68 11.69 -11.62
CA GLU A 692 -19.13 12.80 -10.86
C GLU A 692 -18.59 13.92 -11.77
N SER A 693 -18.19 13.59 -12.99
CA SER A 693 -17.69 14.54 -13.98
C SER A 693 -18.84 15.11 -14.80
N GLU A 694 -19.29 16.31 -14.51
CA GLU A 694 -20.33 16.98 -15.33
C GLU A 694 -19.89 17.14 -16.80
N ALA A 695 -18.59 17.17 -17.08
CA ALA A 695 -18.05 17.17 -18.44
C ALA A 695 -18.41 15.90 -19.22
N ASP A 696 -18.54 14.76 -18.55
CA ASP A 696 -18.87 13.48 -19.16
C ASP A 696 -20.38 13.28 -19.36
N TRP A 697 -21.21 14.07 -18.68
CA TRP A 697 -22.66 13.89 -18.68
C TRP A 697 -23.28 13.93 -20.06
N LEU A 698 -22.82 14.82 -20.92
CA LEU A 698 -23.33 14.89 -22.29
C LEU A 698 -23.04 13.62 -23.09
N GLN A 699 -21.82 13.07 -22.94
CA GLN A 699 -21.42 11.85 -23.62
C GLN A 699 -22.20 10.65 -23.08
N MET A 700 -22.34 10.54 -21.76
CA MET A 700 -23.10 9.50 -21.08
C MET A 700 -24.59 9.55 -21.43
N ALA A 701 -25.20 10.75 -21.42
CA ALA A 701 -26.61 10.94 -21.74
C ALA A 701 -26.93 10.56 -23.20
N LYS A 702 -26.09 10.98 -24.16
CA LYS A 702 -26.20 10.58 -25.56
C LYS A 702 -26.04 9.06 -25.74
N PHE A 703 -25.08 8.46 -25.04
CA PHE A 703 -24.88 7.01 -25.05
C PHE A 703 -26.12 6.28 -24.52
N HIS A 704 -26.66 6.70 -23.37
CA HIS A 704 -27.88 6.11 -22.81
C HIS A 704 -29.08 6.27 -23.75
N ALA A 705 -29.26 7.43 -24.35
CA ALA A 705 -30.36 7.70 -25.29
C ALA A 705 -30.26 6.83 -26.56
N GLU A 706 -29.10 6.78 -27.17
CA GLU A 706 -28.84 6.03 -28.39
C GLU A 706 -29.00 4.52 -28.15
N TRP A 707 -28.31 3.96 -27.17
CA TRP A 707 -28.28 2.53 -26.98
C TRP A 707 -29.55 1.97 -26.37
N SER A 708 -30.23 2.71 -25.50
CA SER A 708 -31.54 2.27 -24.99
C SER A 708 -32.57 2.21 -26.13
N LYS A 709 -32.52 3.16 -27.05
CA LYS A 709 -33.40 3.17 -28.24
C LYS A 709 -33.05 2.04 -29.21
N ARG A 710 -31.77 1.83 -29.50
CA ARG A 710 -31.33 0.72 -30.36
C ARG A 710 -31.71 -0.65 -29.79
N PHE A 711 -31.54 -0.85 -28.48
CA PHE A 711 -31.97 -2.08 -27.81
C PHE A 711 -33.49 -2.28 -27.90
N TYR A 712 -34.25 -1.18 -27.74
CA TYR A 712 -35.70 -1.24 -27.92
C TYR A 712 -36.11 -1.60 -29.34
N ASP A 713 -35.50 -0.98 -30.36
CA ASP A 713 -35.87 -1.17 -31.76
C ASP A 713 -35.43 -2.53 -32.31
N VAL A 714 -34.27 -3.03 -31.91
CA VAL A 714 -33.67 -4.26 -32.48
C VAL A 714 -33.97 -5.50 -31.65
N ILE A 715 -33.89 -5.41 -30.29
CA ILE A 715 -33.97 -6.63 -29.44
C ILE A 715 -35.38 -6.90 -28.95
N VAL A 716 -36.15 -5.86 -28.59
CA VAL A 716 -37.50 -6.02 -28.04
C VAL A 716 -38.47 -6.71 -29.01
N PRO A 717 -38.42 -6.53 -30.35
CA PRO A 717 -39.24 -7.30 -31.28
C PRO A 717 -39.09 -8.80 -31.12
N TYR A 718 -37.86 -9.31 -31.03
CA TYR A 718 -37.62 -10.75 -30.84
C TYR A 718 -38.25 -11.27 -29.51
N LEU A 719 -38.22 -10.49 -28.46
CA LEU A 719 -38.87 -10.87 -27.20
C LEU A 719 -40.41 -10.86 -27.28
N LYS A 720 -40.97 -9.98 -28.11
CA LYS A 720 -42.41 -9.93 -28.35
C LYS A 720 -42.91 -11.11 -29.22
N GLU A 721 -42.06 -11.66 -30.09
CA GLU A 721 -42.36 -12.83 -30.89
C GLU A 721 -42.23 -14.14 -30.10
N MET A 722 -41.48 -14.11 -28.98
CA MET A 722 -41.30 -15.26 -28.10
C MET A 722 -42.57 -15.44 -27.22
N LYS A 723 -43.59 -16.16 -27.77
CA LYS A 723 -44.81 -16.55 -27.06
C LYS A 723 -44.65 -17.88 -26.32
#